data_6eac8d5ea287a664111de848c006fe26
#
_entry.id   6eac8d5ea287a664111de848c006fe26
#
_cell.length_a   1.000
_cell.length_b   1.000
_cell.length_c   1.000
_cell.angle_alpha   90.00
_cell.angle_beta   90.00
_cell.angle_gamma   90.00
#
_symmetry.space_group_name_H-M   'P 1'
#
loop_
_entity.id
_entity.type
_entity.pdbx_description
1 polymer ?
#
loop_
_entity_poly.entity_id
_entity_poly.type
_entity_poly.pdbx_seq_one_letter_code
_entity_poly.pdbx_strand_id
1 'polypeptide(L)'
;MIQRVPDPDDEFLDFPPSTDRLPAPLPTKAEGPVEPSSDVKSLVGEFRTYLQQTILQDTIVHEQTIPSTPERVALKTSHLGPEVERVLSAAGIEHLWSHQEEGIHLLREGKDVVVATPTASGKTLVYNAAVLADLLLNPAGCAIYIFPLKALEQNQLDELRTLLANLSCGLTAEIYDGDTKPHVREKIRKQLPNILITTPDMLHAGILAFHEAWEEMLNNLRWIVVDELHTYNGIFGSHVLHLFRRLNRLCSSYGSSPRYVSCSATIGNPTQLAERLFGRSFTAVTESGAPTAPRHFLFVDPVESPNTVAARLLQAGVLRQLRTIVFTRARVITELVYRWATQHRHDLAQRISSYRAGYLPEERRQIESALTGGDLLGVVTTSALELGIDIGGLDVCVLVGYPGSIVNTWQRAGRVGRQGRESLVILLASKDALDQYFMKYPDQFFGRDIEDAVADPGNRYILKNHLPCAARELPLTADEPEYDGITGYAEALAELAASGDLLQSADGDAWFAARKQPHRLLNMRAIGESWSIVAGASARVADTSPPATESPDSTPTAETVTPPRPPLPGSSDLFGSGNSAHAGCDHGGSPVESEVSRSGASLVRDAAPSARSGKKKRYTIGTVSGGQLYTECYEGAIYLHRGRQYLIGERHSPRRQIDASVVDVPYYTRPKQEKETEIIEELASKPMHGYLAKLGRLKVSSQVIAYEKVRVGDQVIISRHPLESPVQTFETIGFWLEMDAPFKKHLKRNGHHHMGSLHATEHATKSLFPLLALSKGTDVGGICCPMHPQLRKGAIFIYDQYPGGIGLAEKGFDMLDRLLELTLGMVAGCDCGEGCPSCIHFPTCGASNHPLDKAGCIHLLELLSGRADLDPEAFDLPETEDEPPLFADWEIAETDAPPEQEEEDHVVVFDLETQLSAAEVGGWNKTYLMRVSCGVVWDNRSDEFTTYLEQDVPKLIEHLQAADLIVGFNCIGFDYSVLRGYSSYDFRKLETLDMLREIKE
;
A
#
# COMPACT_ATOMS: atom_id res chain seq x y z
N MET A 1 36.78 -38.57 -0.81
CA MET A 1 37.16 -37.13 -0.69
C MET A 1 36.00 -36.37 -1.26
N ILE A 2 35.07 -36.04 -0.44
CA ILE A 2 33.89 -35.20 -0.80
C ILE A 2 34.33 -33.78 -0.49
N GLN A 3 34.50 -32.96 -1.51
CA GLN A 3 34.74 -31.52 -1.36
C GLN A 3 33.48 -30.91 -0.76
N ARG A 4 33.60 -30.26 0.37
CA ARG A 4 32.58 -29.39 0.94
C ARG A 4 32.39 -28.24 -0.02
N VAL A 5 31.15 -28.01 -0.41
CA VAL A 5 30.70 -26.75 -1.02
C VAL A 5 30.82 -25.67 0.06
N PRO A 6 31.42 -24.51 -0.16
CA PRO A 6 31.50 -23.47 0.85
C PRO A 6 30.12 -22.92 1.13
N ASP A 7 29.87 -22.62 2.40
CA ASP A 7 28.65 -21.99 2.90
C ASP A 7 28.53 -20.59 2.27
N PRO A 8 27.37 -20.16 1.76
CA PRO A 8 27.19 -18.81 1.23
C PRO A 8 27.47 -17.68 2.22
N ASP A 9 27.58 -18.00 3.51
CA ASP A 9 27.89 -17.03 4.57
C ASP A 9 29.40 -16.76 4.75
N ASP A 10 30.29 -17.53 4.10
CA ASP A 10 31.75 -17.39 4.28
C ASP A 10 32.43 -16.39 3.32
N GLU A 11 31.75 -15.89 2.28
CA GLU A 11 32.35 -14.98 1.28
C GLU A 11 32.27 -13.48 1.64
N PHE A 12 31.74 -13.13 2.84
CA PHE A 12 31.41 -11.73 3.15
C PHE A 12 32.49 -10.92 3.90
N LEU A 13 33.65 -11.46 4.23
CA LEU A 13 34.51 -10.80 5.22
C LEU A 13 36.01 -10.94 5.03
N ASP A 14 36.55 -10.58 3.87
CA ASP A 14 37.96 -10.19 3.79
C ASP A 14 38.10 -8.79 3.16
N PHE A 15 37.84 -7.76 3.96
CA PHE A 15 38.38 -6.45 3.71
C PHE A 15 39.86 -6.46 4.13
N PRO A 16 40.80 -6.13 3.25
CA PRO A 16 42.16 -5.89 3.69
C PRO A 16 42.14 -4.78 4.74
N PRO A 17 42.90 -4.90 5.82
CA PRO A 17 42.96 -3.85 6.83
C PRO A 17 43.48 -2.57 6.14
N SER A 18 42.59 -1.55 6.08
CA SER A 18 42.99 -0.25 5.58
C SER A 18 44.02 0.35 6.50
N THR A 19 45.24 0.53 6.02
CA THR A 19 46.32 1.25 6.72
C THR A 19 46.11 2.76 6.65
N ASP A 20 44.93 3.26 6.30
CA ASP A 20 44.66 4.66 6.28
C ASP A 20 44.42 5.19 7.68
N ARG A 21 45.39 5.97 8.15
CA ARG A 21 45.30 6.74 9.39
C ARG A 21 44.04 7.61 9.34
N LEU A 22 43.16 7.45 10.31
CA LEU A 22 42.01 8.34 10.55
C LEU A 22 42.50 9.81 10.54
N PRO A 23 41.86 10.69 9.79
CA PRO A 23 42.11 12.12 9.91
C PRO A 23 41.78 12.57 11.34
N ALA A 24 42.56 13.49 11.87
CA ALA A 24 42.39 14.02 13.20
C ALA A 24 40.98 14.60 13.39
N PRO A 25 40.37 14.50 14.62
CA PRO A 25 39.07 15.07 14.87
C PRO A 25 39.08 16.59 14.61
N LEU A 26 38.11 17.06 13.85
CA LEU A 26 37.92 18.49 13.62
C LEU A 26 37.52 19.22 14.91
N PRO A 27 37.95 20.46 15.14
CA PRO A 27 37.67 21.20 16.36
C PRO A 27 36.17 21.47 16.50
N THR A 28 35.66 21.18 17.69
CA THR A 28 34.28 21.44 18.10
C THR A 28 34.15 22.90 18.56
N LYS A 29 34.04 23.85 17.64
CA LYS A 29 33.45 25.17 17.89
C LYS A 29 33.04 25.80 16.58
N ALA A 30 31.76 26.16 16.50
CA ALA A 30 31.22 26.98 15.43
C ALA A 30 31.85 28.36 15.48
N GLU A 31 32.72 28.65 14.56
CA GLU A 31 33.08 30.02 14.18
C GLU A 31 32.22 30.39 12.96
N GLY A 32 31.81 31.67 12.92
CA GLY A 32 30.82 32.20 11.97
C GLY A 32 31.17 32.01 10.49
N PRO A 33 30.33 32.48 9.57
CA PRO A 33 30.37 32.08 8.16
C PRO A 33 31.71 32.52 7.53
N VAL A 34 32.53 31.51 7.20
CA VAL A 34 33.72 31.67 6.38
C VAL A 34 33.28 31.59 4.93
N GLU A 35 33.55 32.64 4.15
CA GLU A 35 33.40 32.59 2.70
C GLU A 35 34.23 31.44 2.12
N PRO A 36 33.68 30.61 1.23
CA PRO A 36 34.39 29.45 0.67
C PRO A 36 35.50 29.94 -0.29
N SER A 37 36.72 29.68 0.08
CA SER A 37 37.84 29.79 -0.87
C SER A 37 37.70 28.70 -1.94
N SER A 38 37.94 29.04 -3.20
CA SER A 38 37.70 28.24 -4.43
C SER A 38 38.49 26.93 -4.56
N ASP A 39 39.26 26.50 -3.57
CA ASP A 39 40.21 25.38 -3.70
C ASP A 39 40.03 24.23 -2.67
N VAL A 40 39.00 24.25 -1.81
CA VAL A 40 38.75 23.14 -0.88
C VAL A 40 37.71 22.23 -1.49
N LYS A 41 38.12 21.07 -1.97
CA LYS A 41 37.15 19.98 -2.34
C LYS A 41 36.31 19.69 -1.14
N SER A 42 34.97 19.76 -1.30
CA SER A 42 34.05 19.41 -0.21
C SER A 42 34.19 17.93 0.16
N LEU A 43 33.91 17.59 1.41
CA LEU A 43 33.88 16.18 1.89
C LEU A 43 32.96 15.30 1.02
N VAL A 44 31.84 15.88 0.53
CA VAL A 44 30.88 15.19 -0.36
C VAL A 44 31.53 14.96 -1.73
N GLY A 45 32.25 15.92 -2.29
CA GLY A 45 32.97 15.78 -3.56
C GLY A 45 34.09 14.74 -3.48
N GLU A 46 34.84 14.70 -2.37
CA GLU A 46 35.84 13.65 -2.11
C GLU A 46 35.21 12.27 -1.98
N PHE A 47 34.09 12.17 -1.27
CA PHE A 47 33.36 10.92 -1.11
C PHE A 47 32.80 10.43 -2.43
N ARG A 48 32.21 11.30 -3.25
CA ARG A 48 31.77 10.97 -4.61
C ARG A 48 32.89 10.36 -5.45
N THR A 49 34.04 11.02 -5.46
CA THR A 49 35.22 10.54 -6.21
C THR A 49 35.69 9.17 -5.71
N TYR A 50 35.69 8.98 -4.38
CA TYR A 50 36.00 7.68 -3.77
C TYR A 50 35.02 6.59 -4.23
N LEU A 51 33.72 6.86 -4.21
CA LEU A 51 32.69 5.88 -4.63
C LEU A 51 32.84 5.49 -6.10
N GLN A 52 33.14 6.44 -6.97
CA GLN A 52 33.39 6.20 -8.40
C GLN A 52 34.60 5.29 -8.64
N GLN A 53 35.60 5.35 -7.79
CA GLN A 53 36.82 4.57 -7.91
C GLN A 53 36.78 3.21 -7.17
N THR A 54 35.75 2.95 -6.36
CA THR A 54 35.68 1.79 -5.49
C THR A 54 34.32 1.08 -5.54
N ILE A 55 33.40 1.40 -4.63
CA ILE A 55 32.13 0.68 -4.42
C ILE A 55 31.22 0.73 -5.66
N LEU A 56 31.22 1.83 -6.39
CA LEU A 56 30.37 2.07 -7.55
C LEU A 56 31.13 2.05 -8.89
N GLN A 57 32.36 1.53 -8.88
CA GLN A 57 33.13 1.42 -10.10
C GLN A 57 32.36 0.61 -11.16
N ASP A 58 32.31 1.15 -12.41
CA ASP A 58 31.65 0.55 -13.57
C ASP A 58 30.12 0.28 -13.42
N THR A 59 29.46 0.77 -12.34
CA THR A 59 28.03 0.59 -12.11
C THR A 59 27.21 1.89 -12.21
N ILE A 60 27.89 3.04 -12.33
CA ILE A 60 27.22 4.34 -12.52
C ILE A 60 26.82 4.48 -13.98
N VAL A 61 25.51 4.54 -14.24
CA VAL A 61 24.96 4.69 -15.60
C VAL A 61 24.74 6.14 -15.99
N HIS A 62 24.49 7.02 -15.01
CA HIS A 62 24.32 8.46 -15.24
C HIS A 62 24.69 9.27 -14.01
N GLU A 63 25.25 10.47 -14.24
CA GLU A 63 25.53 11.45 -13.22
C GLU A 63 25.00 12.82 -13.63
N GLN A 64 24.20 13.44 -12.77
CA GLN A 64 23.65 14.78 -12.97
C GLN A 64 23.99 15.68 -11.79
N THR A 65 24.61 16.82 -12.05
CA THR A 65 24.78 17.87 -11.04
C THR A 65 23.73 18.95 -11.21
N ILE A 66 22.92 19.16 -10.17
CA ILE A 66 21.97 20.25 -10.10
C ILE A 66 22.70 21.44 -9.48
N PRO A 67 22.86 22.55 -10.21
CA PRO A 67 23.61 23.71 -9.72
C PRO A 67 22.89 24.38 -8.54
N SER A 68 23.64 25.16 -7.77
CA SER A 68 23.07 26.05 -6.77
C SER A 68 22.22 27.12 -7.43
N THR A 69 21.15 27.50 -6.74
CA THR A 69 20.35 28.68 -7.12
C THR A 69 20.53 29.76 -6.05
N PRO A 70 20.74 31.02 -6.44
CA PRO A 70 20.80 32.13 -5.47
C PRO A 70 19.42 32.41 -4.90
N GLU A 71 19.38 33.00 -3.71
CA GLU A 71 18.14 33.49 -3.14
C GLU A 71 17.52 34.60 -3.99
N ARG A 72 16.19 34.62 -4.07
CA ARG A 72 15.41 35.70 -4.66
C ARG A 72 14.59 36.34 -3.53
N VAL A 73 15.14 37.46 -3.02
CA VAL A 73 14.45 38.25 -1.97
C VAL A 73 13.33 39.05 -2.58
N ALA A 74 12.25 39.23 -1.86
CA ALA A 74 11.15 40.08 -2.26
C ALA A 74 11.52 41.55 -2.31
N LEU A 75 11.16 42.23 -3.39
CA LEU A 75 11.38 43.65 -3.59
C LEU A 75 10.36 44.51 -2.83
N LYS A 76 9.21 43.97 -2.52
CA LYS A 76 8.14 44.59 -1.74
C LYS A 76 7.90 43.76 -0.50
N THR A 77 7.70 44.41 0.65
CA THR A 77 7.37 43.71 1.90
C THR A 77 5.87 43.88 2.18
N SER A 78 5.17 42.78 2.37
CA SER A 78 3.83 42.83 2.94
C SER A 78 3.96 43.29 4.39
N HIS A 79 3.25 44.37 4.74
CA HIS A 79 3.22 44.84 6.11
C HIS A 79 2.47 43.86 7.02
N LEU A 80 3.19 42.96 7.65
CA LEU A 80 2.66 41.94 8.57
C LEU A 80 2.26 42.53 9.93
N GLY A 81 2.65 43.77 10.17
CA GLY A 81 2.52 44.47 11.43
C GLY A 81 3.80 44.35 12.29
N PRO A 82 4.08 45.39 13.10
CA PRO A 82 5.36 45.53 13.79
C PRO A 82 5.69 44.38 14.76
N GLU A 83 4.67 43.73 15.34
CA GLU A 83 4.90 42.59 16.24
C GLU A 83 5.35 41.34 15.50
N VAL A 84 4.73 40.98 14.38
CA VAL A 84 5.13 39.80 13.56
C VAL A 84 6.50 40.05 12.96
N GLU A 85 6.75 41.25 12.41
CA GLU A 85 8.05 41.61 11.85
C GLU A 85 9.17 41.52 12.90
N ARG A 86 8.91 41.98 14.11
CA ARG A 86 9.86 41.85 15.24
C ARG A 86 10.16 40.40 15.61
N VAL A 87 9.13 39.53 15.61
CA VAL A 87 9.28 38.10 15.94
C VAL A 87 10.05 37.38 14.85
N LEU A 88 9.79 37.68 13.58
CA LEU A 88 10.52 37.12 12.45
C LEU A 88 12.00 37.55 12.51
N SER A 89 12.28 38.83 12.75
CA SER A 89 13.66 39.29 12.92
C SER A 89 14.37 38.63 14.11
N ALA A 90 13.66 38.43 15.24
CA ALA A 90 14.21 37.72 16.39
C ALA A 90 14.49 36.24 16.12
N ALA A 91 13.77 35.63 15.16
CA ALA A 91 14.00 34.28 14.64
C ALA A 91 15.09 34.23 13.55
N GLY A 92 15.76 35.34 13.24
CA GLY A 92 16.81 35.44 12.23
C GLY A 92 16.29 35.59 10.80
N ILE A 93 15.01 35.91 10.63
CA ILE A 93 14.38 36.12 9.32
C ILE A 93 14.32 37.63 9.08
N GLU A 94 15.33 38.11 8.37
CA GLU A 94 15.45 39.56 8.10
C GLU A 94 14.65 40.00 6.87
N HIS A 95 14.39 39.09 5.95
CA HIS A 95 13.65 39.29 4.70
C HIS A 95 12.93 38.06 4.27
N LEU A 96 11.87 38.24 3.50
CA LEU A 96 11.09 37.16 2.90
C LEU A 96 11.62 36.83 1.50
N TRP A 97 11.60 35.57 1.16
CA TRP A 97 11.83 35.13 -0.21
C TRP A 97 10.63 35.46 -1.10
N SER A 98 10.85 35.57 -2.41
CA SER A 98 9.82 36.01 -3.37
C SER A 98 8.51 35.22 -3.25
N HIS A 99 8.54 33.90 -3.15
CA HIS A 99 7.33 33.07 -3.03
C HIS A 99 6.64 33.21 -1.66
N GLN A 100 7.40 33.50 -0.61
CA GLN A 100 6.82 33.74 0.72
C GLN A 100 6.02 35.03 0.72
N GLU A 101 6.62 36.09 0.19
CA GLU A 101 5.96 37.39 0.06
C GLU A 101 4.72 37.31 -0.84
N GLU A 102 4.84 36.65 -2.01
CA GLU A 102 3.75 36.46 -2.95
C GLU A 102 2.57 35.72 -2.31
N GLY A 103 2.85 34.60 -1.61
CA GLY A 103 1.82 33.83 -0.92
C GLY A 103 1.13 34.63 0.18
N ILE A 104 1.89 35.36 1.02
CA ILE A 104 1.35 36.23 2.06
C ILE A 104 0.50 37.34 1.47
N HIS A 105 0.96 37.97 0.38
CA HIS A 105 0.24 39.04 -0.32
C HIS A 105 -1.11 38.57 -0.83
N LEU A 106 -1.15 37.43 -1.54
CA LEU A 106 -2.39 36.83 -2.04
C LEU A 106 -3.38 36.48 -0.93
N LEU A 107 -2.89 35.92 0.19
CA LEU A 107 -3.71 35.63 1.38
C LEU A 107 -4.31 36.90 1.98
N ARG A 108 -3.57 38.00 1.98
CA ARG A 108 -4.06 39.32 2.46
C ARG A 108 -5.08 39.94 1.50
N GLU A 109 -5.00 39.67 0.22
CA GLU A 109 -6.04 40.04 -0.76
C GLU A 109 -7.34 39.23 -0.58
N GLY A 110 -7.37 38.24 0.32
CA GLY A 110 -8.55 37.41 0.59
C GLY A 110 -8.66 36.20 -0.31
N LYS A 111 -7.60 35.84 -1.08
CA LYS A 111 -7.57 34.64 -1.92
C LYS A 111 -7.22 33.41 -1.10
N ASP A 112 -7.75 32.27 -1.48
CA ASP A 112 -7.27 30.98 -1.01
C ASP A 112 -6.02 30.59 -1.83
N VAL A 113 -4.96 30.11 -1.16
CA VAL A 113 -3.63 29.96 -1.79
C VAL A 113 -3.09 28.56 -1.59
N VAL A 114 -2.49 28.01 -2.64
CA VAL A 114 -1.65 26.81 -2.57
C VAL A 114 -0.20 27.13 -2.93
N VAL A 115 0.72 26.85 -1.99
CA VAL A 115 2.16 27.05 -2.19
C VAL A 115 2.79 25.70 -2.53
N ALA A 116 3.11 25.49 -3.81
CA ALA A 116 3.65 24.22 -4.32
C ALA A 116 5.10 24.39 -4.78
N THR A 117 5.99 24.64 -3.84
CA THR A 117 7.43 24.84 -4.05
C THR A 117 8.23 23.65 -3.53
N PRO A 118 9.50 23.46 -3.94
CA PRO A 118 10.34 22.34 -3.49
C PRO A 118 10.42 22.21 -1.97
N THR A 119 10.82 21.03 -1.49
CA THR A 119 11.06 20.79 -0.05
C THR A 119 12.13 21.71 0.50
N ALA A 120 12.03 22.10 1.78
CA ALA A 120 12.94 23.01 2.47
C ALA A 120 12.96 24.46 1.92
N SER A 121 11.94 24.90 1.19
CA SER A 121 11.79 26.29 0.74
C SER A 121 11.10 27.21 1.74
N GLY A 122 10.86 26.79 3.00
CA GLY A 122 10.25 27.63 4.02
C GLY A 122 8.78 27.97 3.80
N LYS A 123 8.00 27.05 3.22
CA LYS A 123 6.55 27.19 2.99
C LYS A 123 5.76 27.48 4.26
N THR A 124 6.14 26.86 5.37
CA THR A 124 5.52 27.00 6.70
C THR A 124 5.41 28.47 7.12
N LEU A 125 6.40 29.28 6.75
CA LEU A 125 6.41 30.72 7.09
C LEU A 125 5.26 31.48 6.44
N VAL A 126 4.83 31.08 5.22
CA VAL A 126 3.74 31.75 4.51
C VAL A 126 2.46 31.74 5.32
N TYR A 127 2.04 30.57 5.78
CA TYR A 127 0.80 30.46 6.55
C TYR A 127 0.97 30.93 8.00
N ASN A 128 2.10 30.67 8.66
CA ASN A 128 2.33 31.13 10.03
C ASN A 128 2.31 32.66 10.11
N ALA A 129 3.01 33.34 9.20
CA ALA A 129 3.05 34.81 9.20
C ALA A 129 1.67 35.41 8.91
N ALA A 130 0.93 34.90 7.95
CA ALA A 130 -0.41 35.38 7.60
C ALA A 130 -1.43 35.14 8.72
N VAL A 131 -1.45 33.95 9.31
CA VAL A 131 -2.37 33.58 10.40
C VAL A 131 -2.06 34.38 11.66
N LEU A 132 -0.79 34.51 12.06
CA LEU A 132 -0.41 35.27 13.22
C LEU A 132 -0.74 36.77 13.07
N ALA A 133 -0.48 37.35 11.89
CA ALA A 133 -0.84 38.74 11.63
C ALA A 133 -2.36 38.98 11.73
N ASP A 134 -3.19 38.06 11.27
CA ASP A 134 -4.65 38.18 11.38
C ASP A 134 -5.14 37.93 12.81
N LEU A 135 -4.64 36.92 13.53
CA LEU A 135 -5.06 36.61 14.90
C LEU A 135 -4.63 37.68 15.92
N LEU A 136 -3.54 38.40 15.67
CA LEU A 136 -3.16 39.56 16.49
C LEU A 136 -4.17 40.72 16.39
N LEU A 137 -4.76 40.89 15.21
CA LEU A 137 -5.82 41.88 14.98
C LEU A 137 -7.19 41.36 15.47
N ASN A 138 -7.36 40.04 15.50
CA ASN A 138 -8.61 39.36 15.86
C ASN A 138 -8.33 38.27 16.94
N PRO A 139 -8.07 38.64 18.20
CA PRO A 139 -7.65 37.65 19.23
C PRO A 139 -8.68 36.61 19.60
N ALA A 140 -9.96 36.80 19.28
CA ALA A 140 -11.03 35.81 19.44
C ALA A 140 -11.06 34.81 18.25
N GLY A 141 -10.36 35.10 17.16
CA GLY A 141 -10.30 34.23 15.98
C GLY A 141 -9.53 32.95 16.25
N CYS A 142 -9.93 31.91 15.49
CA CYS A 142 -9.32 30.60 15.57
C CYS A 142 -8.78 30.12 14.19
N ALA A 143 -7.79 29.24 14.23
CA ALA A 143 -7.23 28.55 13.08
C ALA A 143 -7.16 27.03 13.34
N ILE A 144 -7.44 26.21 12.32
CA ILE A 144 -7.22 24.77 12.34
C ILE A 144 -6.07 24.46 11.38
N TYR A 145 -5.03 23.81 11.90
CA TYR A 145 -3.91 23.30 11.10
C TYR A 145 -4.03 21.78 10.95
N ILE A 146 -4.02 21.30 9.72
CA ILE A 146 -4.29 19.90 9.37
C ILE A 146 -3.04 19.30 8.73
N PHE A 147 -2.49 18.27 9.37
CA PHE A 147 -1.33 17.53 8.90
C PHE A 147 -1.70 16.07 8.59
N PRO A 148 -1.11 15.44 7.56
CA PRO A 148 -1.43 14.05 7.21
C PRO A 148 -0.90 13.03 8.21
N LEU A 149 0.12 13.41 9.01
CA LEU A 149 0.82 12.54 9.95
C LEU A 149 1.07 13.24 11.29
N LYS A 150 0.86 12.50 12.38
CA LYS A 150 1.10 12.98 13.76
C LYS A 150 2.53 13.44 14.04
N ALA A 151 3.51 12.85 13.36
CA ALA A 151 4.90 13.23 13.55
C ALA A 151 5.19 14.68 13.12
N LEU A 152 4.44 15.19 12.14
CA LEU A 152 4.54 16.58 11.69
C LEU A 152 3.94 17.57 12.69
N GLU A 153 2.86 17.17 13.36
CA GLU A 153 2.14 18.01 14.31
C GLU A 153 3.04 18.52 15.45
N GLN A 154 3.86 17.62 16.01
CA GLN A 154 4.74 17.97 17.13
C GLN A 154 5.81 18.99 16.72
N ASN A 155 6.45 18.78 15.57
CA ASN A 155 7.47 19.70 15.08
C ASN A 155 6.88 21.08 14.82
N GLN A 156 5.69 21.12 14.21
CA GLN A 156 5.00 22.38 13.91
C GLN A 156 4.52 23.09 15.19
N LEU A 157 4.09 22.34 16.20
CA LEU A 157 3.74 22.93 17.50
C LEU A 157 4.96 23.57 18.18
N ASP A 158 6.12 22.92 18.13
CA ASP A 158 7.34 23.44 18.76
C ASP A 158 7.85 24.69 18.03
N GLU A 159 7.79 24.73 16.69
CA GLU A 159 8.06 25.92 15.89
C GLU A 159 7.09 27.08 16.23
N LEU A 160 5.79 26.78 16.24
CA LEU A 160 4.77 27.79 16.60
C LEU A 160 4.95 28.31 18.01
N ARG A 161 5.21 27.46 19.00
CA ARG A 161 5.44 27.87 20.37
C ARG A 161 6.65 28.80 20.49
N THR A 162 7.70 28.55 19.71
CA THR A 162 8.87 29.44 19.65
C THR A 162 8.49 30.83 19.13
N LEU A 163 7.68 30.90 18.08
CA LEU A 163 7.17 32.17 17.56
C LEU A 163 6.23 32.85 18.56
N LEU A 164 5.28 32.12 19.13
CA LEU A 164 4.30 32.64 20.09
C LEU A 164 4.94 33.14 21.39
N ALA A 165 6.00 32.49 21.88
CA ALA A 165 6.73 32.90 23.07
C ALA A 165 7.40 34.30 22.89
N ASN A 166 7.71 34.66 21.66
CA ASN A 166 8.29 35.96 21.31
C ASN A 166 7.22 37.04 21.01
N LEU A 167 5.93 36.66 20.95
CA LEU A 167 4.82 37.61 20.81
C LEU A 167 4.34 38.08 22.20
N SER A 168 4.03 39.36 22.33
CA SER A 168 3.50 39.93 23.57
C SER A 168 2.01 39.69 23.78
N CYS A 169 1.43 38.71 23.04
CA CYS A 169 0.02 38.39 23.05
C CYS A 169 -0.24 37.03 23.70
N GLY A 170 -1.44 36.83 24.22
CA GLY A 170 -1.88 35.59 24.86
C GLY A 170 -2.32 34.49 23.89
N LEU A 171 -1.89 34.49 22.58
CA LEU A 171 -2.24 33.48 21.62
C LEU A 171 -1.67 32.12 22.02
N THR A 172 -2.46 31.05 21.82
CA THR A 172 -2.11 29.70 22.22
C THR A 172 -2.26 28.72 21.06
N ALA A 173 -1.42 27.67 21.08
CA ALA A 173 -1.48 26.57 20.11
C ALA A 173 -1.42 25.21 20.82
N GLU A 174 -2.28 24.26 20.45
CA GLU A 174 -2.35 22.93 21.04
C GLU A 174 -2.61 21.86 19.98
N ILE A 175 -2.12 20.62 20.24
CA ILE A 175 -2.40 19.44 19.40
C ILE A 175 -3.63 18.72 19.96
N TYR A 176 -4.54 18.38 19.03
CA TYR A 176 -5.70 17.55 19.30
C TYR A 176 -5.74 16.37 18.34
N ASP A 177 -5.12 15.27 18.74
CA ASP A 177 -4.94 14.07 17.92
C ASP A 177 -5.34 12.78 18.65
N GLY A 178 -5.11 11.61 18.00
CA GLY A 178 -5.41 10.30 18.57
C GLY A 178 -4.57 9.96 19.81
N ASP A 179 -3.39 10.55 19.99
CA ASP A 179 -2.46 10.29 21.10
C ASP A 179 -2.66 11.26 22.27
N THR A 180 -3.40 12.35 22.07
CA THR A 180 -3.74 13.31 23.11
C THR A 180 -4.54 12.64 24.23
N LYS A 181 -4.05 12.70 25.47
CA LYS A 181 -4.66 12.04 26.64
C LYS A 181 -6.08 12.59 26.93
N PRO A 182 -7.01 11.78 27.43
CA PRO A 182 -8.40 12.18 27.63
C PRO A 182 -8.56 13.47 28.47
N HIS A 183 -7.81 13.63 29.55
CA HIS A 183 -7.84 14.82 30.39
C HIS A 183 -7.33 16.08 29.69
N VAL A 184 -6.32 15.93 28.79
CA VAL A 184 -5.82 17.04 27.96
C VAL A 184 -6.87 17.42 26.91
N ARG A 185 -7.52 16.45 26.29
CA ARG A 185 -8.62 16.71 25.35
C ARG A 185 -9.77 17.47 26.01
N GLU A 186 -10.10 17.13 27.25
CA GLU A 186 -11.13 17.85 28.03
C GLU A 186 -10.69 19.28 28.34
N LYS A 187 -9.41 19.50 28.71
CA LYS A 187 -8.86 20.82 28.95
C LYS A 187 -8.93 21.68 27.68
N ILE A 188 -8.50 21.17 26.54
CA ILE A 188 -8.53 21.87 25.23
C ILE A 188 -9.98 22.30 24.90
N ARG A 189 -10.98 21.43 25.09
CA ARG A 189 -12.39 21.77 24.83
C ARG A 189 -12.95 22.84 25.78
N LYS A 190 -12.46 22.88 27.02
CA LYS A 190 -12.88 23.90 27.99
C LYS A 190 -12.14 25.24 27.81
N GLN A 191 -10.96 25.21 27.28
CA GLN A 191 -10.13 26.36 27.01
C GLN A 191 -9.54 26.23 25.60
N LEU A 192 -10.33 26.71 24.64
CA LEU A 192 -9.99 26.59 23.22
C LEU A 192 -8.71 27.38 22.90
N PRO A 193 -7.75 26.77 22.17
CA PRO A 193 -6.59 27.49 21.68
C PRO A 193 -6.96 28.32 20.45
N ASN A 194 -6.18 29.35 20.16
CA ASN A 194 -6.30 30.12 18.91
C ASN A 194 -5.89 29.28 17.70
N ILE A 195 -4.90 28.37 17.85
CA ILE A 195 -4.45 27.49 16.80
C ILE A 195 -4.58 26.04 17.28
N LEU A 196 -5.46 25.28 16.62
CA LEU A 196 -5.64 23.84 16.87
C LEU A 196 -4.95 23.03 15.78
N ILE A 197 -3.97 22.22 16.17
CA ILE A 197 -3.26 21.31 15.25
C ILE A 197 -3.90 19.94 15.33
N THR A 198 -4.22 19.32 14.18
CA THR A 198 -4.94 18.05 14.13
C THR A 198 -4.66 17.26 12.83
N THR A 199 -5.07 15.97 12.79
CA THR A 199 -5.09 15.16 11.59
C THR A 199 -6.49 15.06 10.97
N PRO A 200 -6.63 14.70 9.67
CA PRO A 200 -7.93 14.44 9.07
C PRO A 200 -8.74 13.36 9.80
N ASP A 201 -8.08 12.31 10.28
CA ASP A 201 -8.71 11.24 11.06
C ASP A 201 -9.35 11.81 12.35
N MET A 202 -8.68 12.72 13.03
CA MET A 202 -9.20 13.31 14.27
C MET A 202 -10.20 14.42 14.01
N LEU A 203 -10.05 15.18 12.93
CA LEU A 203 -11.07 16.13 12.48
C LEU A 203 -12.38 15.38 12.24
N HIS A 204 -12.34 14.22 11.54
CA HIS A 204 -13.50 13.35 11.34
C HIS A 204 -14.10 12.82 12.64
N ALA A 205 -13.27 12.14 13.46
CA ALA A 205 -13.76 11.35 14.59
C ALA A 205 -13.95 12.13 15.90
N GLY A 206 -13.25 13.27 16.06
CA GLY A 206 -13.18 14.01 17.32
C GLY A 206 -13.75 15.43 17.27
N ILE A 207 -13.85 16.03 16.09
CA ILE A 207 -14.34 17.40 15.93
C ILE A 207 -15.69 17.40 15.22
N LEU A 208 -15.78 16.96 13.95
CA LEU A 208 -17.04 17.05 13.21
C LEU A 208 -18.14 16.19 13.83
N ALA A 209 -17.80 14.97 14.25
CA ALA A 209 -18.76 14.05 14.90
C ALA A 209 -19.35 14.59 16.22
N PHE A 210 -18.71 15.61 16.83
CA PHE A 210 -19.09 16.24 18.09
C PHE A 210 -19.07 17.77 17.99
N HIS A 211 -19.42 18.32 16.82
CA HIS A 211 -19.29 19.73 16.45
C HIS A 211 -19.98 20.68 17.44
N GLU A 212 -21.04 20.24 18.12
CA GLU A 212 -21.72 21.03 19.16
C GLU A 212 -20.76 21.40 20.31
N ALA A 213 -19.79 20.51 20.64
CA ALA A 213 -18.77 20.79 21.65
C ALA A 213 -17.63 21.71 21.12
N TRP A 214 -17.66 22.04 19.84
CA TRP A 214 -16.69 22.88 19.16
C TRP A 214 -17.33 24.14 18.54
N GLU A 215 -18.59 24.42 18.90
CA GLU A 215 -19.39 25.55 18.38
C GLU A 215 -18.62 26.86 18.43
N GLU A 216 -18.03 27.21 19.58
CA GLU A 216 -17.29 28.46 19.77
C GLU A 216 -16.09 28.56 18.81
N MET A 217 -15.36 27.43 18.61
CA MET A 217 -14.25 27.37 17.67
C MET A 217 -14.74 27.50 16.22
N LEU A 218 -15.78 26.76 15.84
CA LEU A 218 -16.32 26.77 14.48
C LEU A 218 -16.91 28.15 14.13
N ASN A 219 -17.57 28.82 15.05
CA ASN A 219 -18.12 30.16 14.85
C ASN A 219 -17.00 31.22 14.64
N ASN A 220 -15.86 31.08 15.35
CA ASN A 220 -14.74 31.99 15.27
C ASN A 220 -13.64 31.52 14.31
N LEU A 221 -13.87 30.47 13.50
CA LEU A 221 -12.88 29.90 12.61
C LEU A 221 -12.60 30.83 11.43
N ARG A 222 -11.36 31.32 11.33
CA ARG A 222 -10.88 32.26 10.32
C ARG A 222 -9.95 31.62 9.30
N TRP A 223 -9.23 30.55 9.70
CA TRP A 223 -8.22 29.93 8.89
C TRP A 223 -8.26 28.41 8.95
N ILE A 224 -8.11 27.80 7.80
CA ILE A 224 -7.85 26.37 7.64
C ILE A 224 -6.52 26.23 6.89
N VAL A 225 -5.53 25.73 7.58
CA VAL A 225 -4.20 25.43 7.03
C VAL A 225 -4.09 23.96 6.75
N VAL A 226 -3.73 23.58 5.53
CA VAL A 226 -3.57 22.17 5.13
C VAL A 226 -2.17 21.97 4.56
N ASP A 227 -1.33 21.25 5.29
CA ASP A 227 0.04 21.00 4.86
C ASP A 227 0.19 19.65 4.15
N GLU A 228 1.24 19.51 3.35
CA GLU A 228 1.57 18.35 2.54
C GLU A 228 0.39 17.88 1.65
N LEU A 229 -0.21 18.83 0.91
CA LEU A 229 -1.42 18.64 0.07
C LEU A 229 -1.31 17.43 -0.86
N HIS A 230 -0.15 17.20 -1.45
CA HIS A 230 0.11 16.08 -2.36
C HIS A 230 -0.12 14.69 -1.74
N THR A 231 -0.14 14.58 -0.41
CA THR A 231 -0.43 13.32 0.29
C THR A 231 -1.92 12.96 0.28
N TYR A 232 -2.77 13.94 0.03
CA TYR A 232 -4.22 13.74 -0.07
C TYR A 232 -4.61 13.37 -1.50
N ASN A 233 -4.16 12.19 -1.92
CA ASN A 233 -4.45 11.59 -3.23
C ASN A 233 -5.06 10.19 -3.06
N GLY A 234 -5.56 9.61 -4.16
CA GLY A 234 -6.19 8.29 -4.18
C GLY A 234 -7.34 8.17 -3.19
N ILE A 235 -7.44 7.04 -2.50
CA ILE A 235 -8.48 6.79 -1.49
C ILE A 235 -8.48 7.84 -0.38
N PHE A 236 -7.29 8.12 0.18
CA PHE A 236 -7.20 9.05 1.28
C PHE A 236 -7.64 10.45 0.86
N GLY A 237 -7.21 10.90 -0.33
CA GLY A 237 -7.66 12.18 -0.91
C GLY A 237 -9.18 12.23 -1.11
N SER A 238 -9.77 11.17 -1.65
CA SER A 238 -11.22 11.08 -1.88
C SER A 238 -12.01 11.12 -0.57
N HIS A 239 -11.52 10.50 0.51
CA HIS A 239 -12.14 10.65 1.83
C HIS A 239 -11.98 12.07 2.40
N VAL A 240 -10.78 12.65 2.29
CA VAL A 240 -10.48 13.99 2.81
C VAL A 240 -11.29 15.06 2.07
N LEU A 241 -11.55 14.90 0.79
CA LEU A 241 -12.44 15.75 0.00
C LEU A 241 -13.83 15.85 0.66
N HIS A 242 -14.47 14.73 0.96
CA HIS A 242 -15.78 14.73 1.63
C HIS A 242 -15.70 15.21 3.08
N LEU A 243 -14.57 15.04 3.75
CA LEU A 243 -14.34 15.60 5.07
C LEU A 243 -14.38 17.13 5.05
N PHE A 244 -13.73 17.77 4.05
CA PHE A 244 -13.74 19.23 3.91
C PHE A 244 -15.13 19.77 3.53
N ARG A 245 -15.89 19.06 2.68
CA ARG A 245 -17.28 19.45 2.40
C ARG A 245 -18.13 19.44 3.66
N ARG A 246 -17.98 18.45 4.53
CA ARG A 246 -18.66 18.40 5.83
C ARG A 246 -18.21 19.54 6.74
N LEU A 247 -16.92 19.86 6.78
CA LEU A 247 -16.40 20.99 7.53
C LEU A 247 -16.98 22.32 7.03
N ASN A 248 -17.01 22.54 5.72
CA ASN A 248 -17.58 23.74 5.10
C ASN A 248 -19.06 23.91 5.47
N ARG A 249 -19.86 22.81 5.40
CA ARG A 249 -21.27 22.84 5.82
C ARG A 249 -21.41 23.32 7.27
N LEU A 250 -20.61 22.79 8.19
CA LEU A 250 -20.63 23.19 9.58
C LEU A 250 -20.19 24.65 9.76
N CYS A 251 -19.12 25.07 9.11
CA CYS A 251 -18.67 26.47 9.14
C CYS A 251 -19.79 27.42 8.69
N SER A 252 -20.43 27.10 7.55
CA SER A 252 -21.57 27.91 7.05
C SER A 252 -22.74 27.93 8.04
N SER A 253 -23.08 26.80 8.68
CA SER A 253 -24.15 26.71 9.67
C SER A 253 -23.85 27.50 10.95
N TYR A 254 -22.58 27.55 11.37
CA TYR A 254 -22.13 28.35 12.50
C TYR A 254 -21.80 29.80 12.13
N GLY A 255 -21.97 30.21 10.86
CA GLY A 255 -21.80 31.58 10.40
C GLY A 255 -20.34 31.99 10.15
N SER A 256 -19.41 31.02 10.08
CA SER A 256 -18.02 31.32 9.70
C SER A 256 -17.75 31.01 8.24
N SER A 257 -16.77 31.72 7.67
CA SER A 257 -16.26 31.48 6.30
C SER A 257 -14.73 31.55 6.33
N PRO A 258 -14.07 30.48 6.76
CA PRO A 258 -12.62 30.47 6.91
C PRO A 258 -11.92 30.59 5.55
N ARG A 259 -10.74 31.22 5.55
CA ARG A 259 -9.82 31.22 4.43
C ARG A 259 -8.96 29.96 4.46
N TYR A 260 -8.61 29.48 3.27
CA TYR A 260 -7.77 28.31 3.12
C TYR A 260 -6.36 28.69 2.67
N VAL A 261 -5.38 28.05 3.26
CA VAL A 261 -4.01 28.06 2.76
C VAL A 261 -3.47 26.65 2.79
N SER A 262 -2.87 26.24 1.69
CA SER A 262 -2.30 24.89 1.57
C SER A 262 -0.85 24.94 1.11
N CYS A 263 -0.04 24.01 1.63
CA CYS A 263 1.32 23.80 1.18
C CYS A 263 1.48 22.40 0.59
N SER A 264 2.29 22.28 -0.44
CA SER A 264 2.56 21.03 -1.15
C SER A 264 4.03 20.92 -1.52
N ALA A 265 4.52 19.69 -1.68
CA ALA A 265 5.65 19.47 -2.57
C ALA A 265 5.24 19.86 -4.01
N THR A 266 6.21 19.99 -4.89
CA THR A 266 5.94 20.21 -6.31
C THR A 266 5.18 19.01 -6.87
N ILE A 267 3.99 19.26 -7.44
CA ILE A 267 3.15 18.28 -8.18
C ILE A 267 2.69 18.93 -9.48
N GLY A 268 2.23 18.15 -10.47
CA GLY A 268 1.82 18.64 -11.76
C GLY A 268 0.56 19.53 -11.73
N ASN A 269 -0.35 19.26 -10.77
CA ASN A 269 -1.68 19.90 -10.74
C ASN A 269 -2.07 20.48 -9.37
N PRO A 270 -1.28 21.36 -8.73
CA PRO A 270 -1.54 21.80 -7.36
C PRO A 270 -2.86 22.59 -7.22
N THR A 271 -3.19 23.42 -8.18
CA THR A 271 -4.43 24.21 -8.19
C THR A 271 -5.64 23.30 -8.30
N GLN A 272 -5.66 22.42 -9.31
CA GLN A 272 -6.78 21.50 -9.55
C GLN A 272 -7.02 20.56 -8.38
N LEU A 273 -5.94 20.06 -7.75
CA LEU A 273 -6.06 19.21 -6.56
C LEU A 273 -6.67 19.99 -5.39
N ALA A 274 -6.19 21.23 -5.12
CA ALA A 274 -6.72 22.06 -4.05
C ALA A 274 -8.20 22.40 -4.29
N GLU A 275 -8.55 22.82 -5.50
CA GLU A 275 -9.94 23.14 -5.87
C GLU A 275 -10.87 21.93 -5.72
N ARG A 276 -10.40 20.74 -6.13
CA ARG A 276 -11.15 19.48 -5.99
C ARG A 276 -11.35 19.09 -4.53
N LEU A 277 -10.30 19.18 -3.72
CA LEU A 277 -10.35 18.82 -2.30
C LEU A 277 -11.24 19.75 -1.48
N PHE A 278 -11.16 21.06 -1.71
CA PHE A 278 -11.81 22.06 -0.86
C PHE A 278 -13.12 22.61 -1.44
N GLY A 279 -13.39 22.37 -2.72
CA GLY A 279 -14.60 22.87 -3.41
C GLY A 279 -14.60 24.40 -3.62
N ARG A 280 -13.42 25.03 -3.75
CA ARG A 280 -13.22 26.49 -3.81
C ARG A 280 -12.09 26.81 -4.78
N SER A 281 -12.06 28.02 -5.32
CA SER A 281 -11.00 28.48 -6.23
C SER A 281 -9.72 28.80 -5.48
N PHE A 282 -8.58 28.38 -6.03
CA PHE A 282 -7.25 28.58 -5.47
C PHE A 282 -6.31 29.32 -6.42
N THR A 283 -5.39 30.10 -5.85
CA THR A 283 -4.25 30.67 -6.57
C THR A 283 -2.99 29.93 -6.18
N ALA A 284 -2.24 29.43 -7.16
CA ALA A 284 -0.98 28.69 -6.90
C ALA A 284 0.23 29.63 -6.91
N VAL A 285 1.17 29.36 -5.98
CA VAL A 285 2.52 29.89 -5.96
C VAL A 285 3.48 28.72 -6.16
N THR A 286 4.11 28.64 -7.33
CA THR A 286 4.91 27.48 -7.74
C THR A 286 6.40 27.77 -7.87
N GLU A 287 6.81 29.01 -8.08
CA GLU A 287 8.21 29.39 -8.20
C GLU A 287 8.84 29.62 -6.81
N SER A 288 9.95 28.94 -6.53
CA SER A 288 10.69 29.12 -5.28
C SER A 288 11.71 30.25 -5.37
N GLY A 289 11.75 31.11 -4.36
CA GLY A 289 12.81 32.11 -4.16
C GLY A 289 13.88 31.65 -3.14
N ALA A 290 13.75 30.46 -2.58
CA ALA A 290 14.72 29.95 -1.62
C ALA A 290 16.04 29.55 -2.30
N PRO A 291 17.21 29.82 -1.68
CA PRO A 291 18.49 29.39 -2.20
C PRO A 291 18.64 27.87 -2.12
N THR A 292 19.35 27.27 -3.07
CA THR A 292 19.71 25.86 -3.05
C THR A 292 21.21 25.68 -3.18
N ALA A 293 21.77 24.68 -2.51
CA ALA A 293 23.14 24.23 -2.69
C ALA A 293 23.28 23.23 -3.86
N PRO A 294 24.51 23.03 -4.37
CA PRO A 294 24.72 22.00 -5.39
C PRO A 294 24.32 20.63 -4.90
N ARG A 295 23.67 19.86 -5.77
CA ARG A 295 23.27 18.47 -5.50
C ARG A 295 23.74 17.56 -6.62
N HIS A 296 24.52 16.55 -6.24
CA HIS A 296 24.97 15.51 -7.17
C HIS A 296 23.99 14.34 -7.11
N PHE A 297 23.56 13.87 -8.26
CA PHE A 297 22.64 12.75 -8.39
C PHE A 297 23.31 11.65 -9.19
N LEU A 298 23.48 10.44 -8.62
CA LEU A 298 24.05 9.27 -9.25
C LEU A 298 22.97 8.23 -9.51
N PHE A 299 22.86 7.77 -10.74
CA PHE A 299 22.05 6.62 -11.13
C PHE A 299 22.97 5.42 -11.23
N VAL A 300 22.67 4.38 -10.46
CA VAL A 300 23.53 3.22 -10.29
C VAL A 300 22.75 1.94 -10.57
N ASP A 301 23.20 1.13 -11.51
CA ASP A 301 22.70 -0.22 -11.76
C ASP A 301 23.68 -1.27 -11.25
N PRO A 302 23.56 -1.69 -9.98
CA PRO A 302 24.52 -2.59 -9.38
C PRO A 302 24.38 -4.02 -9.92
N VAL A 303 25.50 -4.71 -10.09
CA VAL A 303 25.54 -6.14 -10.42
C VAL A 303 25.08 -6.97 -9.20
N GLU A 304 25.51 -6.54 -8.01
CA GLU A 304 25.12 -7.16 -6.74
C GLU A 304 23.74 -6.68 -6.27
N SER A 305 23.25 -7.31 -5.19
CA SER A 305 22.00 -6.84 -4.57
C SER A 305 22.06 -5.36 -4.18
N PRO A 306 21.11 -4.51 -4.62
CA PRO A 306 21.05 -3.09 -4.23
C PRO A 306 21.09 -2.88 -2.73
N ASN A 307 20.52 -3.82 -1.96
CA ASN A 307 20.47 -3.76 -0.50
C ASN A 307 21.87 -3.93 0.12
N THR A 308 22.70 -4.82 -0.44
CA THR A 308 24.09 -5.04 0.00
C THR A 308 24.96 -3.82 -0.32
N VAL A 309 24.81 -3.28 -1.53
CA VAL A 309 25.50 -2.04 -1.92
C VAL A 309 25.09 -0.88 -1.00
N ALA A 310 23.82 -0.75 -0.67
CA ALA A 310 23.34 0.29 0.24
C ALA A 310 23.96 0.17 1.65
N ALA A 311 24.11 -1.04 2.18
CA ALA A 311 24.79 -1.25 3.47
C ALA A 311 26.26 -0.80 3.42
N ARG A 312 26.98 -1.11 2.33
CA ARG A 312 28.37 -0.67 2.14
C ARG A 312 28.48 0.86 1.97
N LEU A 313 27.56 1.49 1.25
CA LEU A 313 27.51 2.95 1.11
C LEU A 313 27.28 3.64 2.44
N LEU A 314 26.35 3.10 3.24
CA LEU A 314 26.07 3.60 4.60
C LEU A 314 27.32 3.52 5.49
N GLN A 315 28.00 2.37 5.51
CA GLN A 315 29.26 2.20 6.24
C GLN A 315 30.32 3.21 5.81
N ALA A 316 30.53 3.31 4.48
CA ALA A 316 31.53 4.20 3.90
C ALA A 316 31.28 5.68 4.22
N GLY A 317 30.01 6.12 4.20
CA GLY A 317 29.60 7.48 4.56
C GLY A 317 29.83 7.78 6.04
N VAL A 318 29.34 6.90 6.92
CA VAL A 318 29.47 7.06 8.39
C VAL A 318 30.93 7.05 8.84
N LEU A 319 31.78 6.20 8.24
CA LEU A 319 33.22 6.17 8.52
C LEU A 319 33.93 7.48 8.14
N ARG A 320 33.40 8.22 7.17
CA ARG A 320 33.90 9.53 6.73
C ARG A 320 33.20 10.71 7.40
N GLN A 321 32.46 10.43 8.47
CA GLN A 321 31.70 11.43 9.23
C GLN A 321 30.60 12.14 8.41
N LEU A 322 30.17 11.54 7.28
CA LEU A 322 29.06 12.03 6.48
C LEU A 322 27.73 11.50 7.04
N ARG A 323 26.80 12.40 7.27
CA ARG A 323 25.47 12.06 7.77
C ARG A 323 24.66 11.44 6.62
N THR A 324 24.42 10.14 6.72
CA THR A 324 23.89 9.31 5.63
C THR A 324 22.51 8.76 5.95
N ILE A 325 21.54 8.97 5.05
CA ILE A 325 20.22 8.35 5.11
C ILE A 325 20.06 7.34 3.98
N VAL A 326 19.53 6.16 4.31
CA VAL A 326 19.20 5.11 3.34
C VAL A 326 17.70 4.86 3.37
N PHE A 327 17.04 5.08 2.24
CA PHE A 327 15.63 4.76 2.05
C PHE A 327 15.45 3.40 1.41
N THR A 328 14.65 2.53 2.01
CA THR A 328 14.31 1.20 1.51
C THR A 328 12.80 1.08 1.21
N ARG A 329 12.42 0.11 0.37
CA ARG A 329 11.02 -0.11 -0.03
C ARG A 329 10.19 -0.86 1.02
N ALA A 330 10.82 -1.66 1.88
CA ALA A 330 10.13 -2.54 2.83
C ALA A 330 10.73 -2.50 4.23
N ARG A 331 9.87 -2.67 5.23
CA ARG A 331 10.26 -2.65 6.65
C ARG A 331 11.30 -3.74 7.00
N VAL A 332 11.17 -4.90 6.40
CA VAL A 332 12.12 -6.02 6.59
C VAL A 332 13.50 -5.64 6.04
N ILE A 333 13.53 -5.04 4.84
CA ILE A 333 14.78 -4.60 4.21
C ILE A 333 15.49 -3.52 5.04
N THR A 334 14.73 -2.62 5.68
CA THR A 334 15.30 -1.62 6.61
C THR A 334 16.13 -2.27 7.72
N GLU A 335 15.58 -3.31 8.34
CA GLU A 335 16.28 -4.04 9.43
C GLU A 335 17.46 -4.86 8.91
N LEU A 336 17.33 -5.46 7.73
CA LEU A 336 18.42 -6.24 7.12
C LEU A 336 19.59 -5.35 6.72
N VAL A 337 19.36 -4.23 6.06
CA VAL A 337 20.42 -3.27 5.68
C VAL A 337 21.12 -2.72 6.92
N TYR A 338 20.35 -2.38 7.97
CA TYR A 338 20.92 -1.99 9.26
C TYR A 338 21.80 -3.10 9.84
N ARG A 339 21.29 -4.34 9.89
CA ARG A 339 22.04 -5.49 10.41
C ARG A 339 23.34 -5.73 9.63
N TRP A 340 23.28 -5.72 8.31
CA TRP A 340 24.45 -5.91 7.45
C TRP A 340 25.47 -4.77 7.59
N ALA A 341 24.99 -3.53 7.77
CA ALA A 341 25.87 -2.39 8.02
C ALA A 341 26.56 -2.42 9.39
N THR A 342 25.97 -3.09 10.39
CA THR A 342 26.47 -3.11 11.77
C THR A 342 27.03 -4.45 12.24
N GLN A 343 26.77 -5.51 11.48
CA GLN A 343 27.30 -6.84 11.76
C GLN A 343 28.84 -6.80 11.79
N HIS A 344 29.44 -7.34 12.85
CA HIS A 344 30.91 -7.32 13.09
C HIS A 344 31.55 -5.93 13.28
N ARG A 345 30.75 -4.83 13.34
CA ARG A 345 31.20 -3.45 13.47
C ARG A 345 30.49 -2.75 14.64
N HIS A 346 30.86 -3.10 15.87
CA HIS A 346 30.29 -2.49 17.09
C HIS A 346 30.46 -0.98 17.18
N ASP A 347 31.51 -0.43 16.56
CA ASP A 347 31.75 1.00 16.43
C ASP A 347 30.68 1.70 15.61
N LEU A 348 30.20 1.07 14.54
CA LEU A 348 29.13 1.57 13.69
C LEU A 348 27.74 1.37 14.31
N ALA A 349 27.54 0.30 15.07
CA ALA A 349 26.25 0.00 15.71
C ALA A 349 25.79 1.10 16.69
N GLN A 350 26.73 1.90 17.23
CA GLN A 350 26.41 3.05 18.08
C GLN A 350 26.11 4.33 17.30
N ARG A 351 26.44 4.38 16.01
CA ARG A 351 26.31 5.57 15.13
C ARG A 351 25.30 5.40 14.03
N ILE A 352 24.72 4.22 13.85
CA ILE A 352 23.72 3.88 12.84
C ILE A 352 22.48 3.37 13.56
N SER A 353 21.30 3.74 13.10
CA SER A 353 20.02 3.20 13.55
C SER A 353 19.09 2.85 12.40
N SER A 354 18.17 1.93 12.64
CA SER A 354 17.00 1.76 11.80
C SER A 354 15.84 2.63 12.31
N TYR A 355 14.97 3.11 11.40
CA TYR A 355 13.81 3.93 11.73
C TYR A 355 12.59 3.54 10.90
N ARG A 356 11.46 3.29 11.53
CA ARG A 356 10.21 2.95 10.82
C ARG A 356 8.96 3.27 11.65
N ALA A 357 7.83 3.42 10.97
CA ALA A 357 6.55 3.79 11.57
C ALA A 357 6.03 2.82 12.66
N GLY A 358 6.54 1.57 12.71
CA GLY A 358 6.15 0.58 13.72
C GLY A 358 6.87 0.68 15.06
N TYR A 359 7.81 1.61 15.24
CA TYR A 359 8.48 1.83 16.52
C TYR A 359 7.60 2.62 17.50
N LEU A 360 7.84 2.44 18.79
CA LEU A 360 7.14 3.22 19.81
C LEU A 360 7.42 4.73 19.65
N PRO A 361 6.48 5.62 20.00
CA PRO A 361 6.68 7.05 19.87
C PRO A 361 7.93 7.57 20.62
N GLU A 362 8.25 6.99 21.78
CA GLU A 362 9.42 7.33 22.57
C GLU A 362 10.72 6.95 21.85
N GLU A 363 10.78 5.75 21.27
CA GLU A 363 11.93 5.25 20.51
C GLU A 363 12.19 6.12 19.27
N ARG A 364 11.11 6.52 18.55
CA ARG A 364 11.23 7.40 17.39
C ARG A 364 11.83 8.75 17.77
N ARG A 365 11.33 9.39 18.85
CA ARG A 365 11.86 10.67 19.35
C ARG A 365 13.31 10.58 19.77
N GLN A 366 13.73 9.47 20.38
CA GLN A 366 15.13 9.25 20.75
C GLN A 366 16.03 9.21 19.51
N ILE A 367 15.62 8.49 18.45
CA ILE A 367 16.38 8.40 17.20
C ILE A 367 16.42 9.77 16.50
N GLU A 368 15.30 10.47 16.41
CA GLU A 368 15.18 11.80 15.83
C GLU A 368 16.09 12.81 16.55
N SER A 369 16.06 12.83 17.88
CA SER A 369 16.92 13.68 18.70
C SER A 369 18.41 13.35 18.53
N ALA A 370 18.77 12.06 18.49
CA ALA A 370 20.15 11.63 18.29
C ALA A 370 20.67 11.95 16.85
N LEU A 371 19.79 11.88 15.84
CA LEU A 371 20.11 12.34 14.48
C LEU A 371 20.33 13.85 14.43
N THR A 372 19.43 14.63 15.04
CA THR A 372 19.54 16.10 15.09
C THR A 372 20.76 16.52 15.87
N GLY A 373 21.05 15.89 17.01
CA GLY A 373 22.22 16.15 17.85
C GLY A 373 23.55 15.72 17.25
N GLY A 374 23.55 14.86 16.21
CA GLY A 374 24.76 14.33 15.57
C GLY A 374 25.38 13.13 16.27
N ASP A 375 24.73 12.55 17.27
CA ASP A 375 25.14 11.30 17.92
C ASP A 375 25.01 10.12 16.96
N LEU A 376 23.96 10.13 16.12
CA LEU A 376 23.78 9.23 15.02
C LEU A 376 24.22 9.91 13.71
N LEU A 377 25.01 9.20 12.93
CA LEU A 377 25.48 9.62 11.60
C LEU A 377 24.81 8.85 10.45
N GLY A 378 24.22 7.69 10.76
CA GLY A 378 23.55 6.86 9.77
C GLY A 378 22.15 6.46 10.19
N VAL A 379 21.21 6.49 9.24
CA VAL A 379 19.86 5.96 9.45
C VAL A 379 19.37 5.21 8.24
N VAL A 380 18.80 4.02 8.49
CA VAL A 380 18.09 3.24 7.46
C VAL A 380 16.60 3.36 7.73
N THR A 381 15.82 3.75 6.73
CA THR A 381 14.38 4.03 6.92
C THR A 381 13.54 3.59 5.73
N THR A 382 12.24 3.52 5.95
CA THR A 382 11.22 3.49 4.86
C THR A 382 10.77 4.92 4.53
N SER A 383 9.60 5.09 3.92
CA SER A 383 8.96 6.42 3.76
C SER A 383 8.67 7.14 5.10
N ALA A 384 8.98 6.54 6.24
CA ALA A 384 8.68 7.14 7.55
C ALA A 384 9.46 8.44 7.85
N LEU A 385 10.63 8.65 7.20
CA LEU A 385 11.39 9.91 7.25
C LEU A 385 11.31 10.71 5.92
N GLU A 386 10.37 10.38 5.06
CA GLU A 386 10.13 11.08 3.79
C GLU A 386 9.46 12.44 3.99
N LEU A 387 8.48 12.52 4.88
CA LEU A 387 7.72 13.74 5.15
C LEU A 387 8.29 14.52 6.34
N GLY A 388 8.36 15.80 6.23
CA GLY A 388 8.47 16.96 7.11
C GLY A 388 9.21 16.91 8.46
N ILE A 389 9.68 15.75 8.93
CA ILE A 389 10.44 15.67 10.19
C ILE A 389 11.80 16.33 10.01
N ASP A 390 12.14 17.29 10.88
CA ASP A 390 13.47 17.88 10.86
C ASP A 390 14.47 16.99 11.61
N ILE A 391 15.29 16.30 10.82
CA ILE A 391 16.36 15.39 11.30
C ILE A 391 17.74 16.01 11.17
N GLY A 392 17.79 17.36 11.00
CA GLY A 392 19.03 18.10 10.82
C GLY A 392 19.66 17.95 9.43
N GLY A 393 20.80 18.59 9.22
CA GLY A 393 21.49 18.57 7.91
C GLY A 393 22.12 17.21 7.63
N LEU A 394 21.62 16.50 6.63
CA LEU A 394 22.20 15.27 6.09
C LEU A 394 23.00 15.58 4.83
N ASP A 395 24.02 14.76 4.55
CA ASP A 395 24.97 14.97 3.44
C ASP A 395 24.72 14.00 2.29
N VAL A 396 24.39 12.73 2.60
CA VAL A 396 24.22 11.65 1.62
C VAL A 396 22.86 10.99 1.76
N CYS A 397 22.13 10.86 0.65
CA CYS A 397 20.86 10.13 0.53
C CYS A 397 21.02 8.94 -0.42
N VAL A 398 20.79 7.74 0.06
CA VAL A 398 20.78 6.52 -0.75
C VAL A 398 19.34 6.05 -0.89
N LEU A 399 18.89 5.89 -2.13
CA LEU A 399 17.56 5.38 -2.48
C LEU A 399 17.70 3.96 -3.00
N VAL A 400 17.22 2.98 -2.26
CA VAL A 400 17.24 1.57 -2.68
C VAL A 400 15.98 1.30 -3.50
N GLY A 401 16.16 1.41 -4.81
CA GLY A 401 15.08 1.41 -5.79
C GLY A 401 14.35 2.75 -5.91
N TYR A 402 13.74 2.97 -7.07
CA TYR A 402 12.92 4.14 -7.34
C TYR A 402 11.70 4.19 -6.41
N PRO A 403 11.42 5.32 -5.75
CA PRO A 403 10.34 5.43 -4.75
C PRO A 403 8.91 5.29 -5.29
N GLY A 404 8.73 5.12 -6.59
CA GLY A 404 7.44 4.98 -7.25
C GLY A 404 6.89 6.28 -7.85
N SER A 405 7.47 7.44 -7.51
CA SER A 405 7.15 8.72 -8.15
C SER A 405 8.36 9.68 -8.10
N ILE A 406 8.39 10.62 -9.03
CA ILE A 406 9.37 11.72 -9.05
C ILE A 406 9.19 12.57 -7.79
N VAL A 407 7.95 12.86 -7.42
CA VAL A 407 7.62 13.62 -6.19
C VAL A 407 8.26 13.00 -4.96
N ASN A 408 8.05 11.71 -4.72
CA ASN A 408 8.62 11.00 -3.58
C ASN A 408 10.16 10.97 -3.62
N THR A 409 10.72 10.85 -4.83
CA THR A 409 12.18 10.87 -5.01
C THR A 409 12.76 12.23 -4.60
N TRP A 410 12.15 13.33 -5.05
CA TRP A 410 12.57 14.68 -4.64
C TRP A 410 12.35 14.97 -3.16
N GLN A 411 11.29 14.42 -2.55
CA GLN A 411 11.07 14.56 -1.10
C GLN A 411 12.16 13.87 -0.28
N ARG A 412 12.55 12.66 -0.66
CA ARG A 412 13.66 11.92 -0.03
C ARG A 412 14.99 12.61 -0.30
N ALA A 413 15.25 13.00 -1.54
CA ALA A 413 16.44 13.77 -1.93
C ALA A 413 16.49 15.14 -1.23
N GLY A 414 15.34 15.73 -0.89
CA GLY A 414 15.23 16.98 -0.12
C GLY A 414 15.59 16.85 1.36
N ARG A 415 15.90 15.65 1.86
CA ARG A 415 16.41 15.44 3.23
C ARG A 415 17.89 15.79 3.34
N VAL A 416 18.63 15.83 2.23
CA VAL A 416 20.06 16.22 2.18
C VAL A 416 20.22 17.61 1.56
N GLY A 417 21.35 18.24 1.84
CA GLY A 417 21.70 19.55 1.27
C GLY A 417 20.95 20.73 1.90
N ARG A 418 20.42 20.59 3.09
CA ARG A 418 19.85 21.70 3.85
C ARG A 418 20.96 22.64 4.35
N GLN A 419 20.60 23.90 4.64
CA GLN A 419 21.52 24.93 5.15
C GLN A 419 22.67 25.27 4.17
N GLY A 420 22.44 25.19 2.86
CA GLY A 420 23.43 25.59 1.86
C GLY A 420 24.62 24.64 1.69
N ARG A 421 24.52 23.37 2.14
CA ARG A 421 25.56 22.35 2.02
C ARG A 421 25.43 21.56 0.74
N GLU A 422 26.56 21.29 0.09
CA GLU A 422 26.64 20.33 -1.02
C GLU A 422 26.16 18.95 -0.57
N SER A 423 25.47 18.21 -1.46
CA SER A 423 24.86 16.94 -1.11
C SER A 423 24.93 15.91 -2.24
N LEU A 424 24.88 14.63 -1.86
CA LEU A 424 24.92 13.50 -2.77
C LEU A 424 23.66 12.66 -2.64
N VAL A 425 23.00 12.39 -3.75
CA VAL A 425 21.87 11.46 -3.87
C VAL A 425 22.27 10.29 -4.76
N ILE A 426 22.06 9.06 -4.30
CA ILE A 426 22.41 7.84 -5.04
C ILE A 426 21.14 7.01 -5.19
N LEU A 427 20.70 6.81 -6.42
CA LEU A 427 19.60 5.91 -6.76
C LEU A 427 20.17 4.56 -7.18
N LEU A 428 20.00 3.53 -6.36
CA LEU A 428 20.39 2.15 -6.65
C LEU A 428 19.23 1.43 -7.30
N ALA A 429 19.36 1.03 -8.55
CA ALA A 429 18.30 0.35 -9.28
C ALA A 429 18.06 -1.07 -8.77
N SER A 430 16.82 -1.44 -8.66
CA SER A 430 16.35 -2.82 -8.58
C SER A 430 16.11 -3.38 -9.99
N LYS A 431 16.03 -4.69 -10.12
CA LYS A 431 15.64 -5.33 -11.39
C LYS A 431 14.11 -5.31 -11.49
N ASP A 432 13.54 -4.13 -11.71
CA ASP A 432 12.14 -3.91 -12.02
C ASP A 432 11.95 -2.85 -13.10
N ALA A 433 10.78 -2.82 -13.72
CA ALA A 433 10.52 -2.04 -14.92
C ALA A 433 10.76 -0.53 -14.74
N LEU A 434 10.30 0.08 -13.63
CA LEU A 434 10.45 1.51 -13.39
C LEU A 434 11.90 1.91 -13.09
N ASP A 435 12.60 1.12 -12.27
CA ASP A 435 13.99 1.38 -11.95
C ASP A 435 14.83 1.34 -13.21
N GLN A 436 14.69 0.28 -14.02
CA GLN A 436 15.45 0.09 -15.26
C GLN A 436 15.08 1.09 -16.35
N TYR A 437 13.80 1.53 -16.37
CA TYR A 437 13.39 2.62 -17.26
C TYR A 437 14.22 3.88 -17.02
N PHE A 438 14.38 4.31 -15.76
CA PHE A 438 15.16 5.51 -15.45
C PHE A 438 16.67 5.30 -15.57
N MET A 439 17.19 4.07 -15.39
CA MET A 439 18.58 3.77 -15.70
C MET A 439 18.87 3.96 -17.18
N LYS A 440 17.93 3.58 -18.04
CA LYS A 440 18.08 3.70 -19.50
C LYS A 440 17.76 5.09 -20.02
N TYR A 441 16.79 5.77 -19.42
CA TYR A 441 16.32 7.09 -19.83
C TYR A 441 16.43 8.12 -18.70
N PRO A 442 17.63 8.42 -18.18
CA PRO A 442 17.79 9.31 -17.03
C PRO A 442 17.34 10.75 -17.33
N ASP A 443 17.42 11.20 -18.57
CA ASP A 443 16.91 12.52 -18.98
C ASP A 443 15.39 12.64 -18.76
N GLN A 444 14.66 11.54 -18.87
CA GLN A 444 13.23 11.50 -18.58
C GLN A 444 12.93 11.72 -17.09
N PHE A 445 13.86 11.46 -16.20
CA PHE A 445 13.68 11.74 -14.78
C PHE A 445 13.79 13.25 -14.49
N PHE A 446 14.73 13.95 -15.13
CA PHE A 446 14.98 15.36 -14.86
C PHE A 446 14.16 16.31 -15.73
N GLY A 447 13.82 15.92 -16.96
CA GLY A 447 13.16 16.77 -17.96
C GLY A 447 11.63 16.56 -18.08
N ARG A 448 11.07 15.61 -17.34
CA ARG A 448 9.67 15.26 -17.39
C ARG A 448 8.83 16.15 -16.48
N ASP A 449 7.56 16.37 -16.88
CA ASP A 449 6.55 16.95 -16.00
C ASP A 449 6.33 16.04 -14.78
N ILE A 450 6.17 16.66 -13.62
CA ILE A 450 5.92 15.96 -12.36
C ILE A 450 4.49 15.39 -12.39
N GLU A 451 4.31 14.22 -11.77
CA GLU A 451 3.05 13.48 -11.75
C GLU A 451 1.91 14.30 -11.12
N ASP A 452 0.71 14.11 -11.66
CA ASP A 452 -0.53 14.66 -11.09
C ASP A 452 -0.99 13.84 -9.89
N ALA A 453 -1.49 14.53 -8.87
CA ALA A 453 -2.20 13.91 -7.76
C ALA A 453 -3.70 13.84 -8.07
N VAL A 454 -4.31 12.67 -7.85
CA VAL A 454 -5.71 12.41 -8.19
C VAL A 454 -6.52 12.10 -6.92
N ALA A 455 -7.70 12.69 -6.81
CA ALA A 455 -8.72 12.37 -5.82
C ALA A 455 -10.10 12.41 -6.49
N ASP A 456 -10.92 11.38 -6.25
CA ASP A 456 -12.22 11.24 -6.91
C ASP A 456 -13.36 11.62 -5.96
N PRO A 457 -14.13 12.69 -6.27
CA PRO A 457 -15.33 13.06 -5.52
C PRO A 457 -16.53 12.15 -5.78
N GLY A 458 -16.55 11.45 -6.93
CA GLY A 458 -17.66 10.62 -7.39
C GLY A 458 -17.61 9.18 -6.90
N ASN A 459 -16.58 8.78 -6.15
CA ASN A 459 -16.50 7.41 -5.65
C ASN A 459 -17.73 7.07 -4.79
N ARG A 460 -18.63 6.24 -5.33
CA ARG A 460 -19.90 5.85 -4.74
C ARG A 460 -19.77 5.24 -3.34
N TYR A 461 -18.75 4.43 -3.10
CA TYR A 461 -18.53 3.75 -1.80
C TYR A 461 -18.06 4.74 -0.74
N ILE A 462 -17.17 5.65 -1.09
CA ILE A 462 -16.69 6.70 -0.19
C ILE A 462 -17.83 7.68 0.13
N LEU A 463 -18.53 8.15 -0.90
CA LEU A 463 -19.67 9.06 -0.76
C LEU A 463 -20.72 8.49 0.18
N LYS A 464 -21.17 7.24 -0.02
CA LYS A 464 -22.15 6.56 0.86
C LYS A 464 -21.67 6.42 2.29
N ASN A 465 -20.38 6.30 2.55
CA ASN A 465 -19.86 6.26 3.91
C ASN A 465 -19.84 7.64 4.59
N HIS A 466 -19.67 8.73 3.80
CA HIS A 466 -19.65 10.09 4.34
C HIS A 466 -21.03 10.70 4.54
N LEU A 467 -22.01 10.37 3.69
CA LEU A 467 -23.36 10.96 3.77
C LEU A 467 -24.09 10.69 5.11
N PRO A 468 -24.05 9.50 5.73
CA PRO A 468 -24.61 9.30 7.05
C PRO A 468 -23.92 10.12 8.14
N CYS A 469 -22.60 10.37 7.98
CA CYS A 469 -21.88 11.25 8.90
C CYS A 469 -22.33 12.71 8.72
N ALA A 470 -22.43 13.16 7.47
CA ALA A 470 -22.92 14.49 7.13
C ALA A 470 -24.35 14.73 7.60
N ALA A 471 -25.25 13.73 7.43
CA ALA A 471 -26.65 13.77 7.90
C ALA A 471 -26.78 13.74 9.43
N ARG A 472 -25.79 13.18 10.15
CA ARG A 472 -25.75 13.21 11.62
C ARG A 472 -25.29 14.57 12.14
N GLU A 473 -24.44 15.23 11.44
CA GLU A 473 -23.91 16.56 11.75
C GLU A 473 -24.97 17.64 11.48
N LEU A 474 -25.51 17.65 10.27
CA LEU A 474 -26.59 18.52 9.85
C LEU A 474 -27.49 17.74 8.87
N PRO A 475 -28.82 17.90 8.91
CA PRO A 475 -29.71 17.26 7.93
C PRO A 475 -29.25 17.58 6.50
N LEU A 476 -29.27 16.55 5.62
CA LEU A 476 -28.96 16.74 4.19
C LEU A 476 -30.20 17.12 3.41
N THR A 477 -30.04 17.89 2.35
CA THR A 477 -31.09 18.25 1.38
C THR A 477 -30.71 17.74 -0.01
N ALA A 478 -31.68 17.68 -0.94
CA ALA A 478 -31.42 17.27 -2.31
C ALA A 478 -30.47 18.25 -3.03
N ASP A 479 -30.63 19.54 -2.76
CA ASP A 479 -29.86 20.64 -3.36
C ASP A 479 -28.77 21.13 -2.38
N GLU A 480 -28.00 20.23 -1.81
CA GLU A 480 -26.95 20.58 -0.86
C GLU A 480 -25.75 21.28 -1.58
N PRO A 481 -25.48 22.57 -1.28
CA PRO A 481 -24.48 23.34 -2.04
C PRO A 481 -23.08 22.73 -2.06
N GLU A 482 -22.66 22.10 -0.95
CA GLU A 482 -21.32 21.51 -0.84
C GLU A 482 -21.18 20.17 -1.63
N TYR A 483 -22.31 19.61 -2.09
CA TYR A 483 -22.34 18.41 -2.92
C TYR A 483 -22.80 18.70 -4.35
N ASP A 484 -22.99 19.97 -4.70
CA ASP A 484 -23.33 20.37 -6.07
C ASP A 484 -22.20 19.93 -7.04
N GLY A 485 -22.61 19.41 -8.20
CA GLY A 485 -21.69 18.86 -9.19
C GLY A 485 -20.98 17.55 -8.82
N ILE A 486 -21.31 16.93 -7.68
CA ILE A 486 -20.79 15.59 -7.35
C ILE A 486 -21.67 14.51 -7.97
N THR A 487 -21.09 13.81 -8.93
CA THR A 487 -21.75 12.70 -9.61
C THR A 487 -22.18 11.61 -8.61
N GLY A 488 -23.46 11.18 -8.70
CA GLY A 488 -23.97 10.08 -7.87
C GLY A 488 -24.48 10.52 -6.50
N TYR A 489 -24.56 11.83 -6.19
CA TYR A 489 -25.06 12.30 -4.89
C TYR A 489 -26.54 11.94 -4.67
N ALA A 490 -27.40 12.23 -5.64
CA ALA A 490 -28.84 11.94 -5.53
C ALA A 490 -29.13 10.44 -5.45
N GLU A 491 -28.42 9.65 -6.24
CA GLU A 491 -28.51 8.19 -6.23
C GLU A 491 -28.06 7.63 -4.88
N ALA A 492 -26.98 8.15 -4.32
CA ALA A 492 -26.45 7.72 -3.02
C ALA A 492 -27.44 8.02 -1.88
N LEU A 493 -28.12 9.19 -1.91
CA LEU A 493 -29.19 9.50 -0.96
C LEU A 493 -30.35 8.52 -1.07
N ALA A 494 -30.80 8.23 -2.30
CA ALA A 494 -31.91 7.30 -2.54
C ALA A 494 -31.56 5.87 -2.05
N GLU A 495 -30.37 5.40 -2.36
CA GLU A 495 -29.91 4.06 -1.94
C GLU A 495 -29.75 3.95 -0.42
N LEU A 496 -29.20 4.98 0.24
CA LEU A 496 -29.04 5.01 1.70
C LEU A 496 -30.39 5.12 2.42
N ALA A 497 -31.36 5.79 1.82
CA ALA A 497 -32.73 5.82 2.32
C ALA A 497 -33.40 4.45 2.15
N ALA A 498 -33.24 3.79 1.00
CA ALA A 498 -33.76 2.44 0.75
C ALA A 498 -33.14 1.38 1.67
N SER A 499 -31.84 1.49 2.00
CA SER A 499 -31.16 0.61 2.95
C SER A 499 -31.50 0.89 4.42
N GLY A 500 -32.13 2.03 4.72
CA GLY A 500 -32.44 2.46 6.07
C GLY A 500 -31.26 3.04 6.85
N ASP A 501 -30.16 3.38 6.18
CA ASP A 501 -29.01 4.10 6.78
C ASP A 501 -29.29 5.60 6.90
N LEU A 502 -30.15 6.15 6.03
CA LEU A 502 -30.74 7.48 6.15
C LEU A 502 -32.26 7.40 6.32
N LEU A 503 -32.80 8.31 7.10
CA LEU A 503 -34.23 8.49 7.32
C LEU A 503 -34.68 9.80 6.65
N GLN A 504 -35.64 9.72 5.75
CA GLN A 504 -36.21 10.89 5.10
C GLN A 504 -37.25 11.55 5.99
N SER A 505 -37.33 12.90 6.00
CA SER A 505 -38.36 13.65 6.65
C SER A 505 -39.75 13.36 6.04
N ALA A 506 -40.83 13.64 6.80
CA ALA A 506 -42.20 13.37 6.34
C ALA A 506 -42.63 14.19 5.11
N ASP A 507 -42.05 15.36 4.93
CA ASP A 507 -42.23 16.25 3.78
C ASP A 507 -41.31 15.88 2.58
N GLY A 508 -40.35 14.98 2.82
CA GLY A 508 -39.46 14.50 1.77
C GLY A 508 -38.23 15.40 1.49
N ASP A 509 -38.07 16.51 2.20
CA ASP A 509 -37.10 17.55 1.86
C ASP A 509 -35.71 17.36 2.52
N ALA A 510 -35.65 16.53 3.59
CA ALA A 510 -34.41 16.34 4.35
C ALA A 510 -34.14 14.88 4.71
N TRP A 511 -32.85 14.54 4.84
CA TRP A 511 -32.37 13.22 5.28
C TRP A 511 -31.59 13.33 6.58
N PHE A 512 -31.87 12.41 7.49
CA PHE A 512 -31.26 12.27 8.81
C PHE A 512 -30.52 10.94 8.93
N ALA A 513 -29.44 10.90 9.70
CA ALA A 513 -28.74 9.65 9.96
C ALA A 513 -29.58 8.70 10.85
N ALA A 514 -29.78 7.46 10.42
CA ALA A 514 -30.45 6.44 11.23
C ALA A 514 -29.61 6.00 12.44
N ARG A 515 -28.28 6.08 12.34
CA ARG A 515 -27.34 5.67 13.39
C ARG A 515 -26.84 6.86 14.19
N LYS A 516 -26.69 6.69 15.52
CA LYS A 516 -26.15 7.73 16.40
C LYS A 516 -24.67 8.04 16.18
N GLN A 517 -23.88 7.08 15.71
CA GLN A 517 -22.42 7.21 15.58
C GLN A 517 -21.92 6.62 14.25
N PRO A 518 -22.38 7.14 13.10
CA PRO A 518 -21.96 6.63 11.80
C PRO A 518 -20.43 6.80 11.56
N HIS A 519 -19.82 7.84 12.14
CA HIS A 519 -18.40 8.12 12.04
C HIS A 519 -17.49 6.96 12.48
N ARG A 520 -17.97 6.05 13.35
CA ARG A 520 -17.18 4.89 13.80
C ARG A 520 -17.05 3.79 12.76
N LEU A 521 -17.89 3.81 11.75
CA LEU A 521 -17.87 2.82 10.66
C LEU A 521 -16.96 3.24 9.50
N LEU A 522 -16.64 4.54 9.42
CA LEU A 522 -15.84 5.07 8.34
C LEU A 522 -14.34 4.99 8.67
N ASN A 523 -13.58 4.39 7.77
CA ASN A 523 -12.12 4.38 7.80
C ASN A 523 -11.59 5.36 6.75
N MET A 524 -10.93 6.44 7.17
CA MET A 524 -10.41 7.49 6.28
C MET A 524 -9.29 7.02 5.34
N ARG A 525 -8.71 5.84 5.58
CA ARG A 525 -7.56 5.35 4.83
C ARG A 525 -7.82 4.07 4.02
N ALA A 526 -9.06 3.56 4.04
CA ALA A 526 -9.43 2.35 3.32
C ALA A 526 -10.93 2.29 3.06
N ILE A 527 -11.31 1.58 2.01
CA ILE A 527 -12.70 1.23 1.73
C ILE A 527 -12.94 -0.18 2.29
N GLY A 528 -14.04 -0.35 3.04
CA GLY A 528 -14.45 -1.62 3.62
C GLY A 528 -14.11 -1.80 5.10
N GLU A 529 -14.41 -3.00 5.61
CA GLU A 529 -14.29 -3.33 7.04
C GLU A 529 -12.82 -3.54 7.46
N SER A 530 -12.49 -3.08 8.66
CA SER A 530 -11.17 -3.26 9.25
C SER A 530 -11.18 -4.44 10.25
N TRP A 531 -10.18 -5.31 10.18
CA TRP A 531 -9.99 -6.48 11.03
C TRP A 531 -8.72 -6.35 11.84
N SER A 532 -8.75 -6.78 13.10
CA SER A 532 -7.59 -6.77 14.00
C SER A 532 -6.88 -8.12 13.99
N ILE A 533 -5.57 -8.12 13.77
CA ILE A 533 -4.71 -9.31 13.89
C ILE A 533 -4.26 -9.41 15.34
N VAL A 534 -4.62 -10.51 16.02
CA VAL A 534 -4.40 -10.68 17.46
C VAL A 534 -3.45 -11.85 17.70
N ALA A 535 -2.29 -11.55 18.29
CA ALA A 535 -1.32 -12.55 18.70
C ALA A 535 -1.54 -12.99 20.16
N GLY A 536 -1.31 -14.26 20.47
CA GLY A 536 -1.38 -14.73 21.86
C GLY A 536 -1.79 -16.18 22.07
N ALA A 537 -2.11 -16.95 21.02
CA ALA A 537 -2.23 -18.40 21.08
C ALA A 537 -0.90 -19.04 20.64
N SER A 538 -0.38 -19.99 21.41
CA SER A 538 0.74 -20.83 20.99
C SER A 538 0.14 -22.02 20.22
N ALA A 539 0.16 -21.98 18.89
CA ALA A 539 -0.09 -23.18 18.11
C ALA A 539 1.14 -24.10 18.22
N ARG A 540 0.94 -25.35 18.60
CA ARG A 540 1.94 -26.39 18.34
C ARG A 540 1.84 -26.66 16.84
N VAL A 541 2.88 -26.34 16.09
CA VAL A 541 3.05 -26.85 14.72
C VAL A 541 3.13 -28.36 14.84
N ALA A 542 2.16 -29.06 14.26
CA ALA A 542 2.27 -30.50 14.09
C ALA A 542 3.43 -30.74 13.12
N ASP A 543 4.48 -31.36 13.63
CA ASP A 543 5.65 -31.76 12.87
C ASP A 543 5.22 -32.86 11.88
N THR A 544 4.98 -32.50 10.63
CA THR A 544 4.78 -33.44 9.55
C THR A 544 6.13 -33.81 8.93
N SER A 545 6.94 -34.50 9.70
CA SER A 545 8.05 -35.26 9.15
C SER A 545 7.49 -36.57 8.55
N PRO A 546 7.94 -36.98 7.37
CA PRO A 546 7.49 -38.27 6.81
C PRO A 546 7.94 -39.42 7.72
N PRO A 547 7.13 -40.49 7.85
CA PRO A 547 7.47 -41.61 8.74
C PRO A 547 8.75 -42.30 8.25
N ALA A 548 9.68 -42.47 9.17
CA ALA A 548 10.87 -43.28 8.97
C ALA A 548 10.42 -44.71 8.71
N THR A 549 10.93 -45.30 7.64
CA THR A 549 10.78 -46.74 7.32
C THR A 549 11.37 -47.59 8.41
N GLU A 550 10.53 -48.29 9.19
CA GLU A 550 10.95 -49.35 10.10
C GLU A 550 11.16 -50.67 9.32
N SER A 551 12.33 -51.24 9.51
CA SER A 551 12.64 -52.61 9.11
C SER A 551 12.06 -53.62 10.14
N PRO A 552 11.67 -54.82 9.67
CA PRO A 552 10.94 -55.76 10.51
C PRO A 552 11.89 -56.68 11.26
N ASP A 553 11.81 -56.70 12.59
CA ASP A 553 12.03 -57.93 13.36
C ASP A 553 11.77 -57.72 14.86
N SER A 554 10.79 -58.39 15.39
CA SER A 554 10.76 -59.18 16.61
C SER A 554 9.36 -59.28 17.22
N THR A 555 8.99 -60.52 17.49
CA THR A 555 7.74 -61.11 17.95
C THR A 555 7.28 -60.71 19.37
N PRO A 556 6.02 -60.96 19.73
CA PRO A 556 5.31 -60.27 20.83
C PRO A 556 5.26 -61.08 22.13
N THR A 557 5.14 -60.39 23.23
CA THR A 557 4.62 -60.96 24.50
C THR A 557 3.39 -60.21 24.97
N ALA A 558 2.40 -61.01 25.31
CA ALA A 558 1.07 -60.61 25.78
C ALA A 558 1.05 -60.21 27.25
N GLU A 559 0.28 -59.18 27.60
CA GLU A 559 -0.41 -59.14 28.92
C GLU A 559 -1.63 -58.18 28.91
N THR A 560 -2.74 -58.77 29.12
CA THR A 560 -3.99 -58.52 29.88
C THR A 560 -4.62 -57.10 29.86
N VAL A 561 -5.81 -57.11 29.31
CA VAL A 561 -6.86 -56.11 29.29
C VAL A 561 -7.67 -56.11 30.58
N THR A 562 -8.04 -54.96 31.13
CA THR A 562 -9.24 -54.77 31.96
C THR A 562 -9.92 -53.43 31.63
N PRO A 563 -11.27 -53.38 31.43
CA PRO A 563 -11.97 -52.16 30.98
C PRO A 563 -12.52 -51.33 32.15
N PRO A 564 -12.79 -50.03 31.97
CA PRO A 564 -13.46 -49.19 32.95
C PRO A 564 -14.98 -49.16 32.79
N ARG A 565 -15.70 -49.09 33.90
CA ARG A 565 -17.13 -48.98 34.06
C ARG A 565 -17.59 -47.50 34.03
N PRO A 566 -18.86 -47.22 33.67
CA PRO A 566 -19.42 -45.88 33.53
C PRO A 566 -20.01 -45.29 34.83
N PRO A 567 -20.24 -43.98 34.87
CA PRO A 567 -20.92 -43.32 36.01
C PRO A 567 -22.42 -43.24 35.84
N LEU A 568 -23.16 -43.29 36.95
CA LEU A 568 -24.58 -43.05 37.08
C LEU A 568 -24.86 -41.70 37.77
N PRO A 569 -26.13 -41.20 37.69
CA PRO A 569 -26.50 -39.79 37.83
C PRO A 569 -27.25 -39.42 39.12
N GLY A 570 -27.49 -38.07 39.24
CA GLY A 570 -28.51 -37.48 40.14
C GLY A 570 -27.88 -36.62 41.23
N SER A 571 -28.43 -35.52 41.65
CA SER A 571 -29.69 -34.88 41.66
C SER A 571 -29.53 -33.49 42.25
N SER A 572 -30.22 -32.48 41.67
CA SER A 572 -31.11 -31.48 42.30
C SER A 572 -30.70 -30.87 43.67
N ASP A 573 -30.68 -29.56 43.85
CA ASP A 573 -31.72 -28.64 44.13
C ASP A 573 -31.20 -27.24 44.59
N LEU A 574 -31.69 -26.19 44.06
CA LEU A 574 -32.56 -25.14 44.62
C LEU A 574 -32.00 -24.09 45.61
N PHE A 575 -32.20 -22.86 45.23
CA PHE A 575 -32.57 -21.65 46.01
C PHE A 575 -31.55 -20.89 46.86
N GLY A 576 -31.51 -19.60 46.62
CA GLY A 576 -31.66 -18.62 47.69
C GLY A 576 -30.89 -17.31 47.53
N SER A 577 -31.50 -16.34 46.92
CA SER A 577 -31.62 -14.92 47.24
C SER A 577 -30.85 -14.32 48.42
N GLY A 578 -30.42 -13.09 48.24
CA GLY A 578 -30.42 -12.13 49.37
C GLY A 578 -29.30 -11.08 49.35
N ASN A 579 -29.59 -9.96 48.89
CA ASN A 579 -29.48 -8.55 49.31
C ASN A 579 -28.43 -8.10 50.36
N SER A 580 -27.94 -6.88 50.02
CA SER A 580 -27.77 -5.67 50.86
C SER A 580 -26.43 -5.48 51.57
N ALA A 581 -25.66 -4.50 51.23
CA ALA A 581 -25.69 -3.09 51.69
C ALA A 581 -24.79 -2.77 52.90
N HIS A 582 -24.20 -1.59 52.79
CA HIS A 582 -23.59 -0.71 53.79
C HIS A 582 -22.08 -0.87 54.04
N ALA A 583 -21.29 0.15 53.67
CA ALA A 583 -21.07 1.51 54.23
C ALA A 583 -19.94 1.56 55.25
N GLY A 584 -19.09 2.54 55.12
CA GLY A 584 -18.33 3.16 56.23
C GLY A 584 -16.82 3.30 55.93
N CYS A 585 -16.37 4.44 55.51
CA CYS A 585 -15.60 5.46 56.30
C CYS A 585 -14.42 4.91 57.09
N ASP A 586 -13.24 5.38 57.16
CA ASP A 586 -12.70 6.73 57.19
C ASP A 586 -11.18 6.74 57.36
N HIS A 587 -10.53 7.85 56.96
CA HIS A 587 -9.30 8.47 57.53
C HIS A 587 -7.98 7.66 57.53
N GLY A 588 -6.87 8.19 57.10
CA GLY A 588 -6.24 9.46 57.13
C GLY A 588 -4.74 9.34 57.05
N GLY A 589 -4.07 10.35 56.58
CA GLY A 589 -2.73 10.69 57.06
C GLY A 589 -1.57 10.50 56.08
N SER A 590 -1.19 11.57 55.43
CA SER A 590 0.21 11.87 55.01
C SER A 590 1.08 12.13 56.24
N PRO A 591 2.41 12.26 56.17
CA PRO A 591 3.18 13.04 55.21
C PRO A 591 4.63 12.55 54.89
N VAL A 592 5.16 13.12 53.76
CA VAL A 592 6.50 13.70 53.55
C VAL A 592 7.75 12.97 54.09
N GLU A 593 8.68 12.62 53.23
CA GLU A 593 10.02 13.26 53.19
C GLU A 593 10.90 12.74 52.06
N SER A 594 11.66 13.67 51.53
CA SER A 594 12.71 13.63 50.55
C SER A 594 13.87 12.70 50.87
N GLU A 595 14.51 12.12 49.86
CA GLU A 595 15.98 12.16 49.80
C GLU A 595 16.50 11.82 48.37
N VAL A 596 17.42 12.68 47.97
CA VAL A 596 18.27 12.62 46.78
C VAL A 596 19.44 11.68 47.06
N SER A 597 19.76 10.77 46.14
CA SER A 597 21.18 10.45 45.88
C SER A 597 21.42 9.61 44.65
N ARG A 598 22.42 9.98 44.03
CA ARG A 598 23.26 9.66 42.87
C ARG A 598 23.55 8.18 42.59
N SER A 599 23.69 7.99 41.25
CA SER A 599 24.72 7.18 40.58
C SER A 599 24.63 5.64 40.58
N GLY A 600 24.78 5.08 39.41
CA GLY A 600 25.24 3.70 39.24
C GLY A 600 24.69 3.04 37.96
N ALA A 601 25.41 3.17 36.86
CA ALA A 601 25.22 2.32 35.70
C ALA A 601 25.47 0.86 36.06
N SER A 602 24.52 -0.01 35.86
CA SER A 602 24.69 -1.44 35.97
C SER A 602 24.04 -2.12 34.75
N LEU A 603 24.90 -2.77 34.00
CA LEU A 603 24.61 -3.72 32.95
C LEU A 603 23.60 -4.77 33.43
N VAL A 604 22.44 -4.85 32.82
CA VAL A 604 21.50 -5.94 33.03
C VAL A 604 21.84 -7.03 32.02
N ARG A 605 22.36 -8.12 32.54
CA ARG A 605 22.48 -9.42 31.86
C ARG A 605 21.08 -10.01 31.72
N ASP A 606 20.76 -10.46 30.51
CA ASP A 606 19.57 -11.28 30.22
C ASP A 606 19.55 -12.56 31.10
N ALA A 607 18.58 -12.59 31.98
CA ALA A 607 18.18 -13.82 32.66
C ALA A 607 16.90 -14.34 31.99
N ALA A 608 16.93 -15.57 31.48
CA ALA A 608 15.76 -16.27 30.96
C ALA A 608 14.66 -16.37 32.04
N PRO A 609 13.40 -16.06 31.71
CA PRO A 609 12.33 -16.20 32.69
C PRO A 609 11.88 -17.64 32.82
N SER A 610 11.90 -18.12 34.06
CA SER A 610 11.35 -19.41 34.50
C SER A 610 9.84 -19.48 34.22
N ALA A 611 9.40 -20.62 33.71
CA ALA A 611 8.01 -20.95 33.41
C ALA A 611 7.12 -20.86 34.66
N ARG A 612 6.32 -19.81 34.76
CA ARG A 612 5.09 -19.77 35.54
C ARG A 612 3.89 -19.68 34.60
N SER A 613 2.93 -20.62 34.72
CA SER A 613 1.71 -20.68 33.94
C SER A 613 0.81 -19.47 34.24
N GLY A 614 1.02 -18.38 33.48
CA GLY A 614 0.12 -17.23 33.47
C GLY A 614 -0.60 -17.19 32.13
N LYS A 615 -1.90 -16.96 32.12
CA LYS A 615 -2.69 -16.72 30.91
C LYS A 615 -1.94 -15.73 30.01
N LYS A 616 -1.42 -16.18 28.86
CA LYS A 616 -0.70 -15.32 27.89
C LYS A 616 -1.66 -14.22 27.45
N LYS A 617 -1.27 -12.98 27.63
CA LYS A 617 -2.06 -11.79 27.31
C LYS A 617 -2.17 -11.67 25.80
N ARG A 618 -3.38 -11.71 25.25
CA ARG A 618 -3.66 -11.44 23.83
C ARG A 618 -3.38 -9.96 23.54
N TYR A 619 -2.72 -9.65 22.43
CA TYR A 619 -2.43 -8.28 22.02
C TYR A 619 -2.57 -8.13 20.49
N THR A 620 -3.04 -6.97 20.05
CA THR A 620 -3.18 -6.65 18.63
C THR A 620 -1.82 -6.31 18.06
N ILE A 621 -1.44 -6.97 16.95
CA ILE A 621 -0.18 -6.74 16.22
C ILE A 621 -0.38 -5.86 14.99
N GLY A 622 -1.61 -5.79 14.45
CA GLY A 622 -1.90 -4.99 13.26
C GLY A 622 -3.38 -4.98 12.94
N THR A 623 -3.72 -4.23 11.91
CA THR A 623 -5.05 -4.21 11.31
C THR A 623 -4.94 -4.39 9.80
N VAL A 624 -5.92 -5.08 9.21
CA VAL A 624 -6.03 -5.33 7.77
C VAL A 624 -7.44 -5.00 7.31
N SER A 625 -7.62 -4.54 6.10
CA SER A 625 -8.93 -4.15 5.57
C SER A 625 -9.08 -4.44 4.08
N GLY A 626 -10.33 -4.50 3.60
CA GLY A 626 -10.65 -4.74 2.20
C GLY A 626 -10.10 -6.06 1.67
N GLY A 627 -9.68 -6.08 0.42
CA GLY A 627 -9.13 -7.26 -0.28
C GLY A 627 -7.87 -7.85 0.37
N GLN A 628 -7.08 -7.02 1.05
CA GLN A 628 -5.87 -7.48 1.77
C GLN A 628 -6.17 -8.53 2.86
N LEU A 629 -7.38 -8.55 3.40
CA LEU A 629 -7.82 -9.58 4.35
C LEU A 629 -7.63 -11.00 3.79
N TYR A 630 -7.92 -11.17 2.50
CA TYR A 630 -7.90 -12.49 1.85
C TYR A 630 -6.56 -12.81 1.20
N THR A 631 -5.75 -11.79 0.90
CA THR A 631 -4.44 -11.96 0.25
C THR A 631 -3.27 -12.01 1.23
N GLU A 632 -3.41 -11.39 2.41
CA GLU A 632 -2.35 -11.34 3.43
C GLU A 632 -2.67 -12.16 4.69
N CYS A 633 -3.97 -12.41 4.98
CA CYS A 633 -4.44 -13.03 6.21
C CYS A 633 -5.35 -14.24 5.98
N TYR A 634 -5.06 -15.06 4.95
CA TYR A 634 -5.68 -16.38 4.80
C TYR A 634 -5.11 -17.38 5.81
N GLU A 635 -5.83 -18.45 6.09
CA GLU A 635 -5.38 -19.47 7.03
C GLU A 635 -4.12 -20.18 6.49
N GLY A 636 -3.08 -20.23 7.32
CA GLY A 636 -1.77 -20.74 6.94
C GLY A 636 -0.81 -19.70 6.36
N ALA A 637 -1.23 -18.45 6.19
CA ALA A 637 -0.35 -17.37 5.75
C ALA A 637 0.73 -17.06 6.81
N ILE A 638 1.92 -16.71 6.36
CA ILE A 638 2.99 -16.18 7.21
C ILE A 638 2.95 -14.64 7.14
N TYR A 639 2.41 -14.03 8.18
CA TYR A 639 2.36 -12.58 8.32
C TYR A 639 3.61 -12.04 9.01
N LEU A 640 4.29 -11.10 8.38
CA LEU A 640 5.52 -10.52 8.89
C LEU A 640 5.25 -9.22 9.66
N HIS A 641 5.63 -9.18 10.93
CA HIS A 641 5.48 -7.99 11.76
C HIS A 641 6.68 -7.80 12.70
N ARG A 642 7.38 -6.67 12.59
CA ARG A 642 8.58 -6.31 13.38
C ARG A 642 9.66 -7.40 13.37
N GLY A 643 10.02 -7.89 12.18
CA GLY A 643 11.01 -8.93 12.01
C GLY A 643 10.61 -10.30 12.58
N ARG A 644 9.37 -10.46 13.06
CA ARG A 644 8.82 -11.73 13.54
C ARG A 644 7.81 -12.27 12.55
N GLN A 645 7.80 -13.56 12.43
CA GLN A 645 6.84 -14.31 11.63
C GLN A 645 5.65 -14.72 12.50
N TYR A 646 4.45 -14.59 11.94
CA TYR A 646 3.22 -14.99 12.58
C TYR A 646 2.42 -15.86 11.60
N LEU A 647 2.13 -17.08 12.03
CA LEU A 647 1.20 -17.95 11.31
C LEU A 647 -0.22 -17.47 11.56
N ILE A 648 -0.93 -17.17 10.51
CA ILE A 648 -2.34 -16.77 10.55
C ILE A 648 -3.21 -18.02 10.74
N GLY A 649 -4.11 -17.94 11.70
CA GLY A 649 -5.09 -18.97 12.02
C GLY A 649 -6.52 -18.52 11.68
N GLU A 650 -7.47 -18.91 12.54
CA GLU A 650 -8.89 -18.71 12.33
C GLU A 650 -9.32 -17.24 12.31
N ARG A 651 -10.30 -16.92 11.45
CA ARG A 651 -10.96 -15.62 11.36
C ARG A 651 -12.29 -15.63 12.10
N HIS A 652 -12.43 -14.74 13.08
CA HIS A 652 -13.64 -14.60 13.92
C HIS A 652 -14.50 -13.44 13.41
N SER A 653 -15.43 -13.70 12.49
CA SER A 653 -16.27 -12.68 11.85
C SER A 653 -17.06 -11.79 12.84
N PRO A 654 -17.70 -12.30 13.90
CA PRO A 654 -18.46 -11.43 14.81
C PRO A 654 -17.63 -10.39 15.55
N ARG A 655 -16.34 -10.69 15.76
CA ARG A 655 -15.37 -9.81 16.47
C ARG A 655 -14.46 -9.04 15.53
N ARG A 656 -14.48 -9.34 14.23
CA ARG A 656 -13.51 -8.85 13.23
C ARG A 656 -12.08 -9.01 13.73
N GLN A 657 -11.75 -10.21 14.19
CA GLN A 657 -10.45 -10.59 14.71
C GLN A 657 -9.89 -11.79 13.95
N ILE A 658 -8.58 -11.79 13.79
CA ILE A 658 -7.80 -12.84 13.15
C ILE A 658 -6.80 -13.32 14.19
N ASP A 659 -6.78 -14.60 14.47
CA ASP A 659 -5.82 -15.18 15.40
C ASP A 659 -4.47 -15.36 14.70
N ALA A 660 -3.38 -15.05 15.39
CA ALA A 660 -2.03 -15.19 14.90
C ALA A 660 -1.12 -15.82 15.96
N SER A 661 -0.21 -16.68 15.53
CA SER A 661 0.74 -17.38 16.38
C SER A 661 2.17 -17.07 15.94
N VAL A 662 3.07 -16.76 16.89
CA VAL A 662 4.49 -16.55 16.59
C VAL A 662 5.10 -17.86 16.11
N VAL A 663 5.77 -17.81 14.98
CA VAL A 663 6.52 -18.93 14.39
C VAL A 663 7.90 -18.46 13.96
N ASP A 664 8.80 -19.42 13.73
CA ASP A 664 10.11 -19.18 13.13
C ASP A 664 10.31 -20.28 12.07
N VAL A 665 10.11 -19.90 10.81
CA VAL A 665 10.12 -20.85 9.68
C VAL A 665 10.99 -20.30 8.55
N PRO A 666 11.69 -21.16 7.78
CA PRO A 666 12.60 -20.72 6.73
C PRO A 666 11.89 -20.33 5.42
N TYR A 667 10.59 -20.04 5.48
CA TYR A 667 9.78 -19.68 4.30
C TYR A 667 8.81 -18.55 4.60
N TYR A 668 8.31 -17.94 3.54
CA TYR A 668 7.13 -17.08 3.56
C TYR A 668 6.05 -17.66 2.63
N THR A 669 4.84 -17.11 2.67
CA THR A 669 3.73 -17.59 1.83
C THR A 669 3.35 -16.55 0.78
N ARG A 670 3.02 -17.02 -0.43
CA ARG A 670 2.57 -16.22 -1.56
C ARG A 670 1.22 -16.74 -2.05
N PRO A 671 0.14 -15.91 -2.04
CA PRO A 671 -1.19 -16.34 -2.52
C PRO A 671 -1.21 -16.41 -4.03
N LYS A 672 -1.94 -17.39 -4.57
CA LYS A 672 -2.36 -17.46 -5.96
C LYS A 672 -3.81 -17.01 -6.10
N GLN A 673 -4.07 -16.10 -7.05
CA GLN A 673 -5.38 -15.49 -7.24
C GLN A 673 -5.84 -15.67 -8.67
N GLU A 674 -7.12 -15.99 -8.81
CA GLU A 674 -7.84 -15.85 -10.07
C GLU A 674 -8.63 -14.57 -10.08
N LYS A 675 -8.75 -13.97 -11.28
CA LYS A 675 -9.47 -12.71 -11.47
C LYS A 675 -10.26 -12.77 -12.77
N GLU A 676 -11.48 -12.24 -12.70
CA GLU A 676 -12.38 -12.09 -13.84
C GLU A 676 -12.94 -10.67 -13.89
N THR A 677 -13.28 -10.21 -15.10
CA THR A 677 -13.92 -8.93 -15.33
C THR A 677 -15.26 -9.11 -16.02
N GLU A 678 -16.23 -8.30 -15.61
CA GLU A 678 -17.53 -8.14 -16.27
C GLU A 678 -17.74 -6.65 -16.56
N ILE A 679 -18.05 -6.30 -17.81
CA ILE A 679 -18.38 -4.92 -18.22
C ILE A 679 -19.81 -4.64 -17.78
N ILE A 680 -19.99 -3.66 -16.89
CA ILE A 680 -21.30 -3.21 -16.42
C ILE A 680 -21.84 -2.13 -17.35
N GLU A 681 -21.00 -1.12 -17.66
CA GLU A 681 -21.40 0.06 -18.40
C GLU A 681 -20.22 0.70 -19.12
N GLU A 682 -20.41 1.13 -20.36
CA GLU A 682 -19.48 1.93 -21.12
C GLU A 682 -19.74 3.42 -20.85
N LEU A 683 -18.74 4.16 -20.41
CA LEU A 683 -18.83 5.59 -20.11
C LEU A 683 -18.26 6.45 -21.24
N ALA A 684 -17.19 5.99 -21.88
CA ALA A 684 -16.55 6.67 -22.99
C ALA A 684 -15.89 5.68 -23.94
N SER A 685 -15.75 6.09 -25.19
CA SER A 685 -15.08 5.32 -26.25
C SER A 685 -14.29 6.23 -27.15
N LYS A 686 -13.10 5.80 -27.54
CA LYS A 686 -12.32 6.49 -28.58
C LYS A 686 -11.75 5.48 -29.58
N PRO A 687 -11.88 5.76 -30.89
CA PRO A 687 -11.20 4.97 -31.90
C PRO A 687 -9.70 5.30 -31.88
N MET A 688 -8.89 4.27 -31.97
CA MET A 688 -7.43 4.33 -32.03
C MET A 688 -6.93 3.72 -33.35
N HIS A 689 -5.71 3.26 -33.41
CA HIS A 689 -5.06 2.67 -34.59
C HIS A 689 -5.60 1.24 -34.90
N GLY A 690 -6.81 1.16 -35.49
CA GLY A 690 -7.44 -0.10 -35.86
C GLY A 690 -8.10 -0.88 -34.70
N TYR A 691 -8.24 -0.28 -33.51
CA TYR A 691 -8.93 -0.84 -32.36
C TYR A 691 -9.78 0.22 -31.62
N LEU A 692 -10.58 -0.22 -30.66
CA LEU A 692 -11.36 0.66 -29.80
C LEU A 692 -10.76 0.65 -28.38
N ALA A 693 -10.52 1.84 -27.86
CA ALA A 693 -10.25 2.03 -26.44
C ALA A 693 -11.53 2.52 -25.76
N LYS A 694 -11.92 1.88 -24.66
CA LYS A 694 -13.15 2.19 -23.94
C LYS A 694 -12.86 2.40 -22.46
N LEU A 695 -13.66 3.27 -21.84
CA LEU A 695 -13.66 3.54 -20.41
C LEU A 695 -15.03 3.19 -19.87
N GLY A 696 -15.12 2.55 -18.71
CA GLY A 696 -16.40 2.20 -18.13
C GLY A 696 -16.35 1.60 -16.74
N ARG A 697 -17.53 1.23 -16.25
CA ARG A 697 -17.68 0.50 -14.99
C ARG A 697 -17.49 -0.99 -15.24
N LEU A 698 -16.61 -1.58 -14.43
CA LEU A 698 -16.28 -2.99 -14.44
C LEU A 698 -16.67 -3.61 -13.10
N LYS A 699 -17.09 -4.86 -13.14
CA LYS A 699 -17.17 -5.73 -11.97
C LYS A 699 -15.97 -6.67 -12.02
N VAL A 700 -15.13 -6.58 -11.01
CA VAL A 700 -13.95 -7.43 -10.87
C VAL A 700 -14.25 -8.47 -9.79
N SER A 701 -14.13 -9.73 -10.15
CA SER A 701 -14.19 -10.87 -9.24
C SER A 701 -12.79 -11.41 -9.04
N SER A 702 -12.39 -11.69 -7.80
CA SER A 702 -11.09 -12.30 -7.46
C SER A 702 -11.24 -13.34 -6.38
N GLN A 703 -10.52 -14.43 -6.48
CA GLN A 703 -10.49 -15.51 -5.50
C GLN A 703 -9.05 -15.94 -5.26
N VAL A 704 -8.68 -16.16 -4.01
CA VAL A 704 -7.41 -16.81 -3.67
C VAL A 704 -7.67 -18.32 -3.67
N ILE A 705 -7.12 -19.03 -4.65
CA ILE A 705 -7.38 -20.46 -4.87
C ILE A 705 -6.32 -21.36 -4.22
N ALA A 706 -5.11 -20.83 -4.03
CA ALA A 706 -4.00 -21.57 -3.45
C ALA A 706 -2.97 -20.61 -2.85
N TYR A 707 -2.00 -21.17 -2.13
CA TYR A 707 -0.79 -20.43 -1.76
C TYR A 707 0.45 -21.31 -1.88
N GLU A 708 1.56 -20.68 -2.15
CA GLU A 708 2.87 -21.29 -2.24
C GLU A 708 3.68 -20.98 -0.98
N LYS A 709 4.41 -21.97 -0.46
CA LYS A 709 5.48 -21.76 0.50
C LYS A 709 6.78 -21.55 -0.27
N VAL A 710 7.39 -20.40 -0.10
CA VAL A 710 8.59 -19.98 -0.83
C VAL A 710 9.74 -19.82 0.16
N ARG A 711 10.88 -20.47 -0.11
CA ARG A 711 12.04 -20.41 0.77
C ARG A 711 12.64 -19.00 0.80
N VAL A 712 12.99 -18.53 2.01
CA VAL A 712 13.69 -17.26 2.19
C VAL A 712 15.15 -17.47 1.77
N GLY A 713 15.62 -16.77 0.76
CA GLY A 713 16.98 -16.83 0.25
C GLY A 713 17.04 -17.11 -1.24
N ASP A 714 16.74 -18.31 -1.66
CA ASP A 714 16.80 -18.74 -3.07
C ASP A 714 15.48 -18.61 -3.85
N GLN A 715 14.39 -18.21 -3.17
CA GLN A 715 13.04 -18.03 -3.75
C GLN A 715 12.43 -19.32 -4.32
N VAL A 716 12.93 -20.49 -3.94
CA VAL A 716 12.43 -21.78 -4.40
C VAL A 716 11.05 -22.06 -3.80
N ILE A 717 10.11 -22.53 -4.60
CA ILE A 717 8.80 -22.99 -4.15
C ILE A 717 8.98 -24.34 -3.46
N ILE A 718 8.70 -24.40 -2.17
CA ILE A 718 8.82 -25.60 -1.34
C ILE A 718 7.59 -26.52 -1.54
N SER A 719 6.39 -25.89 -1.53
CA SER A 719 5.12 -26.63 -1.66
C SER A 719 4.00 -25.69 -2.03
N ARG A 720 2.95 -26.26 -2.66
CA ARG A 720 1.70 -25.58 -3.02
C ARG A 720 0.56 -26.13 -2.17
N HIS A 721 -0.34 -25.27 -1.73
CA HIS A 721 -1.46 -25.62 -0.86
C HIS A 721 -2.74 -25.02 -1.44
N PRO A 722 -3.75 -25.83 -1.80
CA PRO A 722 -5.03 -25.31 -2.22
C PRO A 722 -5.71 -24.55 -1.05
N LEU A 723 -6.49 -23.54 -1.39
CA LEU A 723 -7.17 -22.69 -0.41
C LEU A 723 -8.60 -22.40 -0.86
N GLU A 724 -9.57 -22.82 -0.08
CA GLU A 724 -10.97 -22.43 -0.28
C GLU A 724 -11.20 -21.04 0.31
N SER A 725 -11.16 -20.01 -0.51
CA SER A 725 -11.50 -18.65 -0.09
C SER A 725 -12.76 -18.15 -0.81
N PRO A 726 -13.55 -17.27 -0.19
CA PRO A 726 -14.72 -16.72 -0.85
C PRO A 726 -14.31 -15.81 -2.01
N VAL A 727 -15.07 -15.85 -3.10
CA VAL A 727 -14.92 -14.92 -4.22
C VAL A 727 -15.18 -13.50 -3.70
N GLN A 728 -14.25 -12.61 -3.97
CA GLN A 728 -14.34 -11.19 -3.64
C GLN A 728 -14.72 -10.43 -4.89
N THR A 729 -15.87 -9.77 -4.87
CA THR A 729 -16.37 -9.01 -6.00
C THR A 729 -16.50 -7.54 -5.64
N PHE A 730 -16.03 -6.66 -6.50
CA PHE A 730 -16.22 -5.22 -6.38
C PHE A 730 -16.42 -4.56 -7.75
N GLU A 731 -17.19 -3.49 -7.77
CA GLU A 731 -17.32 -2.62 -8.94
C GLU A 731 -16.25 -1.55 -8.90
N THR A 732 -15.67 -1.23 -10.06
CA THR A 732 -14.62 -0.22 -10.20
C THR A 732 -14.70 0.48 -11.56
N ILE A 733 -13.86 1.49 -11.76
CA ILE A 733 -13.62 2.11 -13.06
C ILE A 733 -12.40 1.49 -13.70
N GLY A 734 -12.49 1.21 -14.99
CA GLY A 734 -11.39 0.69 -15.79
C GLY A 734 -11.53 1.09 -17.26
N PHE A 735 -10.42 1.06 -17.96
CA PHE A 735 -10.43 1.14 -19.41
C PHE A 735 -9.95 -0.18 -20.01
N TRP A 736 -10.38 -0.42 -21.25
CA TRP A 736 -9.96 -1.61 -21.97
C TRP A 736 -9.73 -1.34 -23.44
N LEU A 737 -8.87 -2.16 -24.03
CA LEU A 737 -8.52 -2.13 -25.44
C LEU A 737 -9.17 -3.34 -26.10
N GLU A 738 -10.05 -3.09 -27.09
CA GLU A 738 -10.73 -4.16 -27.85
C GLU A 738 -9.98 -4.44 -29.15
N MET A 739 -9.48 -5.66 -29.28
CA MET A 739 -8.74 -6.10 -30.45
C MET A 739 -9.53 -7.14 -31.23
N ASP A 740 -9.88 -6.78 -32.45
CA ASP A 740 -10.62 -7.65 -33.36
C ASP A 740 -9.76 -8.83 -33.89
N ALA A 741 -10.41 -9.84 -34.50
CA ALA A 741 -9.75 -11.02 -35.06
C ALA A 741 -8.51 -10.76 -35.94
N PRO A 742 -8.43 -9.67 -36.72
CA PRO A 742 -7.24 -9.33 -37.49
C PRO A 742 -5.95 -9.19 -36.64
N PHE A 743 -6.05 -8.68 -35.42
CA PHE A 743 -4.89 -8.59 -34.53
C PHE A 743 -4.33 -9.99 -34.16
N LYS A 744 -5.23 -10.92 -33.78
CA LYS A 744 -4.85 -12.32 -33.50
C LYS A 744 -4.18 -12.97 -34.71
N LYS A 745 -4.81 -12.82 -35.90
CA LYS A 745 -4.31 -13.40 -37.14
C LYS A 745 -2.96 -12.80 -37.55
N HIS A 746 -2.80 -11.48 -37.40
CA HIS A 746 -1.57 -10.77 -37.71
C HIS A 746 -0.41 -11.20 -36.81
N LEU A 747 -0.62 -11.30 -35.50
CA LEU A 747 0.39 -11.77 -34.54
C LEU A 747 0.81 -13.21 -34.83
N LYS A 748 -0.16 -14.13 -35.06
CA LYS A 748 0.13 -15.53 -35.40
C LYS A 748 0.90 -15.70 -36.72
N ARG A 749 0.56 -14.91 -37.73
CA ARG A 749 1.27 -14.93 -39.03
C ARG A 749 2.74 -14.52 -38.87
N ASN A 750 3.02 -13.61 -37.96
CA ASN A 750 4.38 -13.17 -37.63
C ASN A 750 5.08 -14.06 -36.60
N GLY A 751 4.50 -15.22 -36.25
CA GLY A 751 5.10 -16.22 -35.37
C GLY A 751 4.99 -15.90 -33.89
N HIS A 752 4.09 -14.97 -33.49
CA HIS A 752 3.92 -14.55 -32.12
C HIS A 752 2.78 -15.31 -31.41
N HIS A 753 2.99 -15.58 -30.11
CA HIS A 753 1.99 -16.21 -29.27
C HIS A 753 0.94 -15.16 -28.85
N HIS A 754 -0.30 -15.29 -29.32
CA HIS A 754 -1.34 -14.26 -29.12
C HIS A 754 -1.58 -13.94 -27.63
N MET A 755 -1.87 -14.96 -26.80
CA MET A 755 -2.09 -14.75 -25.38
C MET A 755 -0.85 -14.20 -24.65
N GLY A 756 0.33 -14.71 -25.01
CA GLY A 756 1.59 -14.22 -24.45
C GLY A 756 1.88 -12.77 -24.79
N SER A 757 1.52 -12.31 -25.98
CA SER A 757 1.63 -10.92 -26.41
C SER A 757 0.69 -10.01 -25.62
N LEU A 758 -0.57 -10.41 -25.41
CA LEU A 758 -1.55 -9.66 -24.60
C LEU A 758 -1.09 -9.56 -23.14
N HIS A 759 -0.67 -10.67 -22.55
CA HIS A 759 -0.27 -10.78 -21.16
C HIS A 759 1.00 -9.95 -20.88
N ALA A 760 1.99 -10.04 -21.76
CA ALA A 760 3.19 -9.21 -21.66
C ALA A 760 2.88 -7.72 -21.79
N THR A 761 1.95 -7.36 -22.69
CA THR A 761 1.51 -5.96 -22.87
C THR A 761 0.77 -5.43 -21.65
N GLU A 762 -0.12 -6.24 -21.04
CA GLU A 762 -0.81 -5.88 -19.79
C GLU A 762 0.19 -5.61 -18.68
N HIS A 763 1.14 -6.52 -18.44
CA HIS A 763 2.17 -6.37 -17.42
C HIS A 763 3.02 -5.12 -17.62
N ALA A 764 3.51 -4.90 -18.84
CA ALA A 764 4.37 -3.78 -19.18
C ALA A 764 3.63 -2.44 -19.02
N THR A 765 2.39 -2.34 -19.50
CA THR A 765 1.56 -1.14 -19.42
C THR A 765 1.25 -0.77 -17.97
N LYS A 766 0.86 -1.75 -17.18
CA LYS A 766 0.59 -1.58 -15.75
C LYS A 766 1.83 -1.16 -14.97
N SER A 767 3.00 -1.70 -15.29
CA SER A 767 4.26 -1.39 -14.61
C SER A 767 4.66 0.08 -14.77
N LEU A 768 4.35 0.71 -15.90
CA LEU A 768 4.67 2.12 -16.17
C LEU A 768 3.57 3.11 -15.78
N PHE A 769 2.42 2.62 -15.32
CA PHE A 769 1.30 3.49 -14.95
C PHE A 769 1.67 4.58 -13.92
N PRO A 770 2.50 4.33 -12.90
CA PRO A 770 2.93 5.36 -11.96
C PRO A 770 3.66 6.55 -12.59
N LEU A 771 4.09 6.44 -13.84
CA LEU A 771 4.64 7.59 -14.57
C LEU A 771 3.57 8.61 -15.00
N LEU A 772 2.29 8.27 -15.00
CA LEU A 772 1.20 9.17 -15.42
C LEU A 772 0.56 9.94 -14.27
N ALA A 773 0.45 9.28 -13.11
CA ALA A 773 -0.20 9.85 -11.93
C ALA A 773 0.45 9.32 -10.65
N LEU A 774 0.38 10.10 -9.57
CA LEU A 774 0.84 9.68 -8.25
C LEU A 774 0.07 8.44 -7.79
N SER A 775 0.67 7.28 -7.98
CA SER A 775 0.10 5.97 -7.66
C SER A 775 1.19 4.97 -7.26
N LYS A 776 0.78 3.90 -6.62
CA LYS A 776 1.62 2.72 -6.40
C LYS A 776 1.28 1.69 -7.48
N GLY A 777 2.22 0.83 -7.83
CA GLY A 777 1.94 -0.26 -8.78
C GLY A 777 0.82 -1.21 -8.33
N THR A 778 0.45 -1.18 -7.04
CA THR A 778 -0.68 -1.94 -6.47
C THR A 778 -2.02 -1.22 -6.56
N ASP A 779 -2.05 0.05 -6.95
CA ASP A 779 -3.29 0.83 -7.02
C ASP A 779 -4.06 0.58 -8.33
N VAL A 780 -3.37 -0.01 -9.31
CA VAL A 780 -3.91 -0.36 -10.63
C VAL A 780 -3.87 -1.86 -10.83
N GLY A 781 -4.99 -2.45 -11.22
CA GLY A 781 -5.14 -3.84 -11.63
C GLY A 781 -5.07 -4.00 -13.14
N GLY A 782 -4.72 -5.20 -13.61
CA GLY A 782 -4.78 -5.56 -15.01
C GLY A 782 -5.29 -6.98 -15.18
N ILE A 783 -5.98 -7.23 -16.29
CA ILE A 783 -6.43 -8.54 -16.76
C ILE A 783 -6.39 -8.53 -18.28
N CYS A 784 -5.89 -9.59 -18.87
CA CYS A 784 -5.94 -9.78 -20.31
C CYS A 784 -6.70 -11.08 -20.64
N CYS A 785 -7.49 -11.03 -21.69
CA CYS A 785 -8.27 -12.15 -22.19
C CYS A 785 -8.04 -12.33 -23.69
N PRO A 786 -7.67 -13.53 -24.18
CA PRO A 786 -7.54 -13.77 -25.61
C PRO A 786 -8.91 -13.75 -26.31
N MET A 787 -9.97 -14.04 -25.54
CA MET A 787 -11.37 -13.91 -25.97
C MET A 787 -12.24 -13.60 -24.74
N HIS A 788 -12.59 -12.33 -24.54
CA HIS A 788 -13.46 -11.94 -23.43
C HIS A 788 -14.91 -12.37 -23.69
N PRO A 789 -15.60 -13.00 -22.71
CA PRO A 789 -16.94 -13.59 -22.93
C PRO A 789 -17.98 -12.62 -23.48
N GLN A 790 -18.03 -11.38 -22.96
CA GLN A 790 -18.99 -10.37 -23.42
C GLN A 790 -18.59 -9.73 -24.75
N LEU A 791 -17.31 -9.52 -25.02
CA LEU A 791 -16.82 -8.85 -26.21
C LEU A 791 -16.64 -9.78 -27.41
N ARG A 792 -16.37 -11.07 -27.17
CA ARG A 792 -15.97 -12.07 -28.16
C ARG A 792 -14.75 -11.63 -28.99
N LYS A 793 -13.82 -10.94 -28.34
CA LYS A 793 -12.60 -10.35 -28.90
C LYS A 793 -11.48 -10.46 -27.86
N GLY A 794 -10.24 -10.35 -28.33
CA GLY A 794 -9.10 -10.14 -27.47
C GLY A 794 -9.23 -8.80 -26.74
N ALA A 795 -8.90 -8.76 -25.45
CA ALA A 795 -8.98 -7.53 -24.68
C ALA A 795 -7.92 -7.46 -23.57
N ILE A 796 -7.43 -6.24 -23.33
CA ILE A 796 -6.58 -5.89 -22.19
C ILE A 796 -7.35 -4.88 -21.35
N PHE A 797 -7.58 -5.21 -20.08
CA PHE A 797 -8.24 -4.36 -19.10
C PHE A 797 -7.23 -3.79 -18.13
N ILE A 798 -7.31 -2.49 -17.87
CA ILE A 798 -6.56 -1.79 -16.81
C ILE A 798 -7.61 -1.06 -15.96
N TYR A 799 -7.59 -1.27 -14.64
CA TYR A 799 -8.64 -0.78 -13.76
C TYR A 799 -8.11 -0.34 -12.39
N ASP A 800 -8.83 0.53 -11.71
CA ASP A 800 -8.53 0.93 -10.35
C ASP A 800 -8.76 -0.24 -9.40
N GLN A 801 -7.79 -0.57 -8.55
CA GLN A 801 -7.83 -1.73 -7.63
C GLN A 801 -8.75 -1.50 -6.43
N TYR A 802 -9.56 -0.47 -6.48
CA TYR A 802 -10.41 -0.05 -5.37
C TYR A 802 -11.89 0.05 -5.77
N PRO A 803 -12.80 -0.36 -4.88
CA PRO A 803 -14.22 -0.21 -5.13
C PRO A 803 -14.60 1.23 -5.50
N GLY A 804 -15.33 1.38 -6.60
CA GLY A 804 -15.80 2.66 -7.12
C GLY A 804 -14.79 3.44 -7.96
N GLY A 805 -13.53 2.99 -8.04
CA GLY A 805 -12.45 3.73 -8.69
C GLY A 805 -11.87 4.84 -7.80
N ILE A 806 -10.75 5.41 -8.22
CA ILE A 806 -10.07 6.54 -7.56
C ILE A 806 -9.58 7.59 -8.57
N GLY A 807 -9.98 7.48 -9.85
CA GLY A 807 -9.65 8.39 -10.92
C GLY A 807 -8.36 8.09 -11.66
N LEU A 808 -7.68 6.98 -11.37
CA LEU A 808 -6.45 6.59 -12.06
C LEU A 808 -6.76 6.04 -13.46
N ALA A 809 -7.75 5.17 -13.57
CA ALA A 809 -8.14 4.58 -14.86
C ALA A 809 -8.59 5.63 -15.87
N GLU A 810 -9.35 6.65 -15.44
CA GLU A 810 -9.75 7.78 -16.26
C GLU A 810 -8.52 8.56 -16.75
N LYS A 811 -7.55 8.81 -15.85
CA LYS A 811 -6.30 9.47 -16.21
C LYS A 811 -5.49 8.65 -17.21
N GLY A 812 -5.44 7.33 -17.03
CA GLY A 812 -4.79 6.40 -17.96
C GLY A 812 -5.44 6.39 -19.34
N PHE A 813 -6.78 6.42 -19.40
CA PHE A 813 -7.53 6.50 -20.63
C PHE A 813 -7.29 7.83 -21.38
N ASP A 814 -7.24 8.96 -20.66
CA ASP A 814 -6.96 10.26 -21.24
C ASP A 814 -5.55 10.33 -21.86
N MET A 815 -4.59 9.68 -21.22
CA MET A 815 -3.17 9.69 -21.61
C MET A 815 -2.71 8.38 -22.29
N LEU A 816 -3.64 7.61 -22.86
CA LEU A 816 -3.38 6.27 -23.37
C LEU A 816 -2.26 6.22 -24.44
N ASP A 817 -2.26 7.16 -25.39
CA ASP A 817 -1.23 7.24 -26.44
C ASP A 817 0.18 7.33 -25.81
N ARG A 818 0.33 8.22 -24.83
CA ARG A 818 1.59 8.41 -24.13
C ARG A 818 1.97 7.16 -23.32
N LEU A 819 0.99 6.49 -22.69
CA LEU A 819 1.23 5.28 -21.92
C LEU A 819 1.76 4.15 -22.80
N LEU A 820 1.14 3.93 -23.95
CA LEU A 820 1.56 2.91 -24.92
C LEU A 820 2.96 3.20 -25.50
N GLU A 821 3.25 4.45 -25.82
CA GLU A 821 4.58 4.87 -26.29
C GLU A 821 5.68 4.62 -25.26
N LEU A 822 5.44 4.97 -24.00
CA LEU A 822 6.37 4.72 -22.90
C LEU A 822 6.59 3.22 -22.71
N THR A 823 5.50 2.44 -22.79
CA THR A 823 5.55 0.98 -22.66
C THR A 823 6.35 0.33 -23.78
N LEU A 824 6.12 0.74 -25.03
CA LEU A 824 6.89 0.28 -26.17
C LEU A 824 8.38 0.62 -26.01
N GLY A 825 8.70 1.85 -25.62
CA GLY A 825 10.08 2.27 -25.39
C GLY A 825 10.80 1.43 -24.33
N MET A 826 10.10 1.07 -23.24
CA MET A 826 10.66 0.24 -22.19
C MET A 826 10.90 -1.21 -22.66
N VAL A 827 9.90 -1.85 -23.27
CA VAL A 827 10.00 -3.26 -23.66
C VAL A 827 10.99 -3.47 -24.78
N ALA A 828 10.91 -2.65 -25.84
CA ALA A 828 11.84 -2.70 -26.96
C ALA A 828 13.27 -2.32 -26.55
N GLY A 829 13.38 -1.45 -25.56
CA GLY A 829 14.67 -1.03 -25.05
C GLY A 829 15.36 -2.05 -24.13
N CYS A 830 14.72 -3.09 -23.67
CA CYS A 830 15.34 -4.07 -22.79
C CYS A 830 16.17 -5.10 -23.58
N ASP A 831 17.40 -5.36 -23.17
CA ASP A 831 18.33 -6.23 -23.89
C ASP A 831 18.08 -7.75 -23.70
N CYS A 832 17.11 -8.13 -22.83
CA CYS A 832 16.77 -9.54 -22.64
C CYS A 832 16.09 -10.14 -23.89
N GLY A 833 16.28 -11.43 -24.15
CA GLY A 833 15.66 -12.13 -25.30
C GLY A 833 14.15 -12.39 -25.11
N GLU A 834 13.79 -13.07 -24.03
CA GLU A 834 12.43 -13.63 -23.84
C GLU A 834 11.57 -12.89 -22.83
N GLY A 835 12.14 -11.92 -22.13
CA GLY A 835 11.48 -11.17 -21.06
C GLY A 835 12.20 -11.29 -19.73
N CYS A 836 12.05 -10.29 -18.87
CA CYS A 836 12.67 -10.26 -17.55
C CYS A 836 11.89 -9.32 -16.62
N PRO A 837 12.20 -9.30 -15.31
CA PRO A 837 11.56 -8.39 -14.35
C PRO A 837 11.71 -6.91 -14.69
N SER A 838 12.69 -6.54 -15.53
CA SER A 838 12.90 -5.17 -15.98
C SER A 838 12.01 -4.74 -17.14
N CYS A 839 11.19 -5.64 -17.73
CA CYS A 839 10.30 -5.32 -18.85
C CYS A 839 8.91 -5.91 -18.73
N ILE A 840 8.73 -7.23 -18.88
CA ILE A 840 7.40 -7.85 -18.98
C ILE A 840 7.04 -8.80 -17.83
N HIS A 841 7.98 -9.19 -16.96
CA HIS A 841 7.65 -10.01 -15.80
C HIS A 841 7.05 -9.14 -14.68
N PHE A 842 5.96 -9.61 -14.08
CA PHE A 842 5.31 -8.92 -12.99
C PHE A 842 5.35 -9.78 -11.70
N PRO A 843 5.83 -9.23 -10.56
CA PRO A 843 6.11 -10.03 -9.35
C PRO A 843 4.89 -10.70 -8.72
N THR A 844 3.70 -10.14 -8.94
CA THR A 844 2.43 -10.61 -8.38
C THR A 844 1.49 -11.16 -9.44
N CYS A 845 2.04 -11.66 -10.56
CA CYS A 845 1.25 -12.32 -11.60
C CYS A 845 0.63 -13.61 -11.06
N GLY A 846 -0.69 -13.76 -11.19
CA GLY A 846 -1.44 -14.96 -10.80
C GLY A 846 -1.06 -16.21 -11.61
N ALA A 847 -0.73 -16.01 -12.90
CA ALA A 847 -0.30 -17.05 -13.82
C ALA A 847 1.23 -17.33 -13.79
N SER A 848 1.96 -16.86 -12.75
CA SER A 848 3.42 -17.06 -12.62
C SER A 848 4.24 -16.58 -13.83
N ASN A 849 3.77 -15.55 -14.52
CA ASN A 849 4.37 -14.97 -15.73
C ASN A 849 4.37 -15.92 -16.93
N HIS A 850 3.38 -16.80 -17.06
CA HIS A 850 3.21 -17.68 -18.21
C HIS A 850 1.78 -17.56 -18.77
N PRO A 851 1.64 -17.58 -20.12
CA PRO A 851 2.70 -17.37 -21.09
C PRO A 851 3.07 -15.89 -21.21
N LEU A 852 4.28 -15.60 -21.60
CA LEU A 852 4.72 -14.26 -22.00
C LEU A 852 5.47 -14.36 -23.32
N ASP A 853 5.20 -13.42 -24.23
CA ASP A 853 5.91 -13.27 -25.50
C ASP A 853 6.39 -11.83 -25.64
N LYS A 854 7.67 -11.60 -25.45
CA LYS A 854 8.27 -10.27 -25.52
C LYS A 854 8.26 -9.70 -26.94
N ALA A 855 8.62 -10.52 -27.92
CA ALA A 855 8.65 -10.09 -29.33
C ALA A 855 7.22 -9.75 -29.81
N GLY A 856 6.27 -10.60 -29.46
CA GLY A 856 4.85 -10.35 -29.74
C GLY A 856 4.30 -9.14 -28.98
N CYS A 857 4.76 -8.86 -27.76
CA CYS A 857 4.41 -7.65 -27.01
C CYS A 857 4.92 -6.37 -27.71
N ILE A 858 6.15 -6.36 -28.19
CA ILE A 858 6.72 -5.22 -28.94
C ILE A 858 5.88 -4.99 -30.19
N HIS A 859 5.63 -6.02 -30.97
CA HIS A 859 4.85 -5.93 -32.19
C HIS A 859 3.41 -5.46 -31.95
N LEU A 860 2.77 -5.98 -30.89
CA LEU A 860 1.43 -5.54 -30.50
C LEU A 860 1.43 -4.06 -30.09
N LEU A 861 2.41 -3.61 -29.31
CA LEU A 861 2.53 -2.20 -28.93
C LEU A 861 2.81 -1.28 -30.11
N GLU A 862 3.56 -1.73 -31.13
CA GLU A 862 3.75 -0.98 -32.38
C GLU A 862 2.44 -0.81 -33.14
N LEU A 863 1.60 -1.85 -33.23
CA LEU A 863 0.27 -1.78 -33.80
C LEU A 863 -0.64 -0.84 -32.99
N LEU A 864 -0.66 -0.98 -31.67
CA LEU A 864 -1.51 -0.17 -30.78
C LEU A 864 -1.11 1.30 -30.78
N SER A 865 0.17 1.62 -30.98
CA SER A 865 0.67 3.02 -31.07
C SER A 865 0.66 3.58 -32.49
N GLY A 866 0.18 2.82 -33.49
CA GLY A 866 0.15 3.26 -34.90
C GLY A 866 1.53 3.37 -35.55
N ARG A 867 2.55 2.68 -35.03
CA ARG A 867 3.89 2.62 -35.61
C ARG A 867 4.04 1.47 -36.63
N ALA A 868 3.14 0.51 -36.57
CA ALA A 868 2.97 -0.55 -37.56
C ALA A 868 1.51 -0.62 -38.00
N ASP A 869 1.27 -1.05 -39.21
CA ASP A 869 -0.07 -1.26 -39.76
C ASP A 869 -0.48 -2.73 -39.72
N LEU A 870 -1.76 -2.98 -39.49
CA LEU A 870 -2.29 -4.34 -39.62
C LEU A 870 -2.16 -4.79 -41.07
N ASP A 871 -1.66 -6.00 -41.29
CA ASP A 871 -1.55 -6.59 -42.61
C ASP A 871 -2.95 -6.70 -43.26
N PRO A 872 -3.22 -6.08 -44.42
CA PRO A 872 -4.49 -6.17 -45.11
C PRO A 872 -4.93 -7.62 -45.37
N GLU A 873 -3.99 -8.53 -45.62
CA GLU A 873 -4.29 -9.96 -45.86
C GLU A 873 -4.73 -10.68 -44.58
N ALA A 874 -4.49 -10.13 -43.38
CA ALA A 874 -4.95 -10.70 -42.12
C ALA A 874 -6.51 -10.68 -42.00
N PHE A 875 -7.19 -9.83 -42.75
CA PHE A 875 -8.64 -9.77 -42.77
C PHE A 875 -9.25 -10.96 -43.51
N ASP A 876 -8.58 -11.49 -44.54
CA ASP A 876 -9.05 -12.53 -45.42
C ASP A 876 -8.66 -13.96 -45.01
N LEU A 877 -7.87 -14.10 -43.97
CA LEU A 877 -7.47 -15.40 -43.46
C LEU A 877 -8.66 -16.12 -42.81
N PRO A 878 -8.83 -17.45 -43.03
CA PRO A 878 -9.81 -18.25 -42.31
C PRO A 878 -9.55 -18.17 -40.79
N GLU A 879 -10.60 -18.38 -39.99
CA GLU A 879 -10.41 -18.59 -38.54
C GLU A 879 -9.50 -19.81 -38.37
N THR A 880 -8.35 -19.57 -37.75
CA THR A 880 -7.44 -20.66 -37.39
C THR A 880 -8.02 -21.39 -36.19
N GLU A 881 -7.94 -22.72 -36.19
CA GLU A 881 -8.24 -23.54 -35.02
C GLU A 881 -7.62 -22.93 -33.74
N ASP A 882 -8.32 -23.06 -32.64
CA ASP A 882 -7.84 -22.57 -31.37
C ASP A 882 -6.47 -23.14 -31.07
N GLU A 883 -5.61 -22.32 -30.46
CA GLU A 883 -4.34 -22.82 -29.94
C GLU A 883 -4.65 -23.91 -28.93
N PRO A 884 -3.88 -25.02 -28.93
CA PRO A 884 -4.02 -26.01 -27.87
C PRO A 884 -3.92 -25.30 -26.51
N PRO A 885 -4.68 -25.72 -25.51
CA PRO A 885 -4.60 -25.13 -24.20
C PRO A 885 -3.15 -25.09 -23.74
N LEU A 886 -2.73 -24.00 -23.12
CA LEU A 886 -1.38 -23.61 -22.73
C LEU A 886 -0.63 -24.62 -21.83
N PHE A 887 -1.21 -25.74 -21.51
CA PHE A 887 -0.70 -26.76 -20.59
C PHE A 887 -0.32 -28.08 -21.27
N ALA A 888 -0.32 -28.15 -22.60
CA ALA A 888 0.07 -29.36 -23.32
C ALA A 888 1.58 -29.70 -23.23
N ASP A 889 2.43 -28.79 -22.77
CA ASP A 889 3.90 -28.95 -22.73
C ASP A 889 4.49 -29.16 -21.33
N TRP A 890 3.70 -29.58 -20.35
CA TRP A 890 4.23 -29.96 -19.01
C TRP A 890 4.48 -31.46 -18.90
N GLU A 891 5.19 -32.06 -19.87
CA GLU A 891 5.81 -33.34 -19.64
C GLU A 891 6.98 -33.18 -18.67
N ILE A 892 6.80 -33.69 -17.46
CA ILE A 892 7.91 -34.00 -16.54
C ILE A 892 8.78 -35.00 -17.27
N ALA A 893 10.04 -34.68 -17.55
CA ALA A 893 10.99 -35.61 -18.09
C ALA A 893 11.10 -36.84 -17.17
N GLU A 894 10.43 -37.89 -17.49
CA GLU A 894 10.63 -39.19 -16.90
C GLU A 894 11.82 -39.92 -17.59
N THR A 895 12.66 -40.48 -16.76
CA THR A 895 13.81 -41.28 -17.13
C THR A 895 13.40 -42.57 -17.82
N ASP A 896 14.10 -42.92 -18.89
CA ASP A 896 13.97 -44.12 -19.70
C ASP A 896 13.73 -45.43 -18.92
N ALA A 897 12.54 -46.05 -19.12
CA ALA A 897 12.27 -47.47 -18.94
C ALA A 897 11.51 -48.02 -20.16
N PRO A 898 11.72 -49.22 -20.59
CA PRO A 898 11.16 -49.75 -21.84
C PRO A 898 9.64 -50.03 -21.76
N PRO A 899 8.90 -49.98 -22.88
CA PRO A 899 7.46 -50.02 -22.88
C PRO A 899 6.89 -51.40 -22.54
N GLU A 900 6.09 -51.48 -21.49
CA GLU A 900 5.12 -52.54 -21.29
C GLU A 900 3.81 -52.20 -22.05
N GLN A 901 3.13 -53.20 -22.58
CA GLN A 901 1.90 -53.04 -23.36
C GLN A 901 0.78 -52.51 -22.45
N GLU A 902 0.31 -51.29 -22.72
CA GLU A 902 -0.80 -50.66 -22.03
C GLU A 902 -2.14 -51.27 -22.46
N GLU A 903 -2.95 -51.74 -21.50
CA GLU A 903 -4.39 -51.87 -21.66
C GLU A 903 -4.99 -50.46 -21.67
N GLU A 904 -5.80 -50.11 -22.66
CA GLU A 904 -6.44 -48.81 -22.75
C GLU A 904 -7.33 -48.56 -21.51
N ASP A 905 -7.06 -47.51 -20.72
CA ASP A 905 -7.85 -47.12 -19.56
C ASP A 905 -9.30 -46.81 -19.94
N HIS A 906 -10.24 -47.18 -19.05
CA HIS A 906 -11.65 -46.85 -19.20
C HIS A 906 -11.89 -45.39 -18.81
N VAL A 907 -11.98 -44.50 -19.81
CA VAL A 907 -12.16 -43.07 -19.62
C VAL A 907 -13.61 -42.65 -19.84
N VAL A 908 -14.19 -41.94 -18.92
CA VAL A 908 -15.53 -41.35 -19.10
C VAL A 908 -15.46 -39.81 -18.95
N VAL A 909 -16.13 -39.12 -19.87
CA VAL A 909 -16.32 -37.65 -19.77
C VAL A 909 -17.72 -37.38 -19.26
N PHE A 910 -17.85 -36.58 -18.22
CA PHE A 910 -19.10 -36.41 -17.47
C PHE A 910 -19.40 -34.96 -17.15
N ASP A 911 -20.68 -34.58 -17.29
CA ASP A 911 -21.22 -33.27 -16.89
C ASP A 911 -22.63 -33.41 -16.32
N LEU A 912 -23.03 -32.49 -15.41
CA LEU A 912 -24.29 -32.61 -14.66
C LEU A 912 -25.01 -31.26 -14.55
N GLU A 913 -26.32 -31.31 -14.83
CA GLU A 913 -27.22 -30.15 -14.65
C GLU A 913 -28.18 -30.33 -13.46
N THR A 914 -28.53 -29.23 -12.79
CA THR A 914 -29.37 -29.27 -11.58
C THR A 914 -30.75 -28.68 -11.78
N GLN A 915 -31.72 -29.16 -10.95
CA GLN A 915 -33.11 -28.67 -10.97
C GLN A 915 -33.28 -27.37 -10.21
N LEU A 916 -32.47 -27.18 -9.17
CA LEU A 916 -32.54 -26.01 -8.27
C LEU A 916 -31.23 -25.23 -8.33
N SER A 917 -31.33 -23.91 -8.30
CA SER A 917 -30.21 -23.01 -8.22
C SER A 917 -29.63 -22.90 -6.79
N ALA A 918 -28.43 -22.37 -6.66
CA ALA A 918 -27.80 -22.08 -5.37
C ALA A 918 -28.67 -21.16 -4.49
N ALA A 919 -29.36 -20.21 -5.08
CA ALA A 919 -30.25 -19.30 -4.35
C ALA A 919 -31.45 -20.02 -3.74
N GLU A 920 -32.04 -20.98 -4.47
CA GLU A 920 -33.21 -21.75 -4.03
C GLU A 920 -32.89 -22.73 -2.89
N VAL A 921 -31.69 -23.31 -2.87
CA VAL A 921 -31.25 -24.20 -1.77
C VAL A 921 -30.58 -23.46 -0.62
N GLY A 922 -30.39 -22.15 -0.72
CA GLY A 922 -29.88 -21.31 0.34
C GLY A 922 -28.35 -21.19 0.40
N GLY A 923 -27.69 -21.32 -0.74
CA GLY A 923 -26.26 -21.05 -0.92
C GLY A 923 -25.45 -22.20 -1.50
N TRP A 924 -24.31 -21.89 -2.08
CA TRP A 924 -23.37 -22.81 -2.73
C TRP A 924 -22.81 -23.92 -1.80
N ASN A 925 -22.86 -23.75 -0.49
CA ASN A 925 -22.49 -24.78 0.49
C ASN A 925 -23.54 -25.88 0.67
N LYS A 926 -24.67 -25.83 -0.06
CA LYS A 926 -25.79 -26.76 -0.01
C LYS A 926 -26.10 -27.41 -1.36
N THR A 927 -25.11 -27.51 -2.24
CA THR A 927 -25.23 -28.08 -3.58
C THR A 927 -25.83 -29.50 -3.56
N TYR A 928 -25.61 -30.27 -2.52
CA TYR A 928 -26.22 -31.60 -2.32
C TYR A 928 -27.76 -31.57 -2.23
N LEU A 929 -28.38 -30.41 -2.14
CA LEU A 929 -29.85 -30.22 -2.17
C LEU A 929 -30.36 -29.77 -3.52
N MET A 930 -29.50 -29.51 -4.52
CA MET A 930 -29.89 -28.94 -5.82
C MET A 930 -30.65 -29.89 -6.72
N ARG A 931 -30.62 -31.17 -6.47
CA ARG A 931 -31.21 -32.24 -7.26
C ARG A 931 -30.74 -32.29 -8.73
N VAL A 932 -30.47 -33.46 -9.23
CA VAL A 932 -30.01 -33.65 -10.61
C VAL A 932 -31.18 -33.44 -11.58
N SER A 933 -30.99 -32.59 -12.60
CA SER A 933 -31.88 -32.50 -13.75
C SER A 933 -31.57 -33.56 -14.80
N CYS A 934 -30.31 -33.57 -15.24
CA CYS A 934 -29.74 -34.64 -16.05
C CYS A 934 -28.23 -34.72 -15.81
N GLY A 935 -27.66 -35.91 -16.01
CA GLY A 935 -26.21 -36.12 -16.11
C GLY A 935 -25.91 -36.76 -17.46
N VAL A 936 -24.88 -36.30 -18.14
CA VAL A 936 -24.44 -36.83 -19.44
C VAL A 936 -23.05 -37.43 -19.28
N VAL A 937 -22.87 -38.63 -19.77
CA VAL A 937 -21.60 -39.36 -19.75
C VAL A 937 -21.26 -39.81 -21.16
N TRP A 938 -20.05 -39.45 -21.63
CA TRP A 938 -19.43 -40.07 -22.79
C TRP A 938 -18.43 -41.15 -22.31
N ASP A 939 -18.46 -42.31 -22.91
CA ASP A 939 -17.65 -43.46 -22.52
C ASP A 939 -16.74 -43.88 -23.71
N ASN A 940 -15.41 -43.88 -23.49
CA ASN A 940 -14.44 -44.19 -24.53
C ASN A 940 -14.47 -45.62 -25.03
N ARG A 941 -15.00 -46.56 -24.23
CA ARG A 941 -15.10 -47.98 -24.62
C ARG A 941 -16.29 -48.23 -25.57
N SER A 942 -17.38 -47.51 -25.39
CA SER A 942 -18.55 -47.60 -26.24
C SER A 942 -18.61 -46.56 -27.35
N ASP A 943 -17.87 -45.45 -27.20
CA ASP A 943 -17.94 -44.23 -28.01
C ASP A 943 -19.37 -43.67 -28.11
N GLU A 944 -20.14 -43.77 -27.00
CA GLU A 944 -21.52 -43.31 -26.94
C GLU A 944 -21.76 -42.36 -25.78
N PHE A 945 -22.74 -41.45 -26.00
CA PHE A 945 -23.25 -40.58 -24.96
C PHE A 945 -24.44 -41.21 -24.26
N THR A 946 -24.40 -41.32 -22.91
CA THR A 946 -25.52 -41.78 -22.11
C THR A 946 -26.05 -40.67 -21.24
N THR A 947 -27.36 -40.42 -21.31
CA THR A 947 -28.04 -39.40 -20.47
C THR A 947 -28.79 -40.09 -19.32
N TYR A 948 -28.52 -39.61 -18.10
CA TYR A 948 -29.13 -40.07 -16.86
C TYR A 948 -30.05 -38.96 -16.31
N LEU A 949 -31.30 -39.29 -16.03
CA LEU A 949 -32.25 -38.40 -15.32
C LEU A 949 -32.14 -38.67 -13.82
N GLU A 950 -32.80 -37.82 -12.99
CA GLU A 950 -32.76 -37.94 -11.54
C GLU A 950 -33.00 -39.32 -10.96
N GLN A 951 -33.94 -40.05 -11.56
CA GLN A 951 -34.28 -41.43 -11.17
C GLN A 951 -33.18 -42.45 -11.49
N ASP A 952 -32.29 -42.12 -12.42
CA ASP A 952 -31.19 -42.96 -12.88
C ASP A 952 -29.85 -42.60 -12.23
N VAL A 953 -29.82 -41.62 -11.28
CA VAL A 953 -28.59 -41.20 -10.58
C VAL A 953 -27.81 -42.36 -9.95
N PRO A 954 -28.45 -43.41 -9.37
CA PRO A 954 -27.70 -44.57 -8.89
C PRO A 954 -26.91 -45.29 -9.99
N LYS A 955 -27.45 -45.39 -11.21
CA LYS A 955 -26.73 -45.97 -12.37
C LYS A 955 -25.63 -45.07 -12.89
N LEU A 956 -25.85 -43.73 -12.84
CA LEU A 956 -24.80 -42.77 -13.16
C LEU A 956 -23.62 -42.97 -12.20
N ILE A 957 -23.87 -43.08 -10.91
CA ILE A 957 -22.81 -43.30 -9.92
C ILE A 957 -22.08 -44.65 -10.14
N GLU A 958 -22.81 -45.70 -10.48
CA GLU A 958 -22.22 -47.02 -10.83
C GLU A 958 -21.33 -46.92 -12.09
N HIS A 959 -21.76 -46.15 -13.09
CA HIS A 959 -20.99 -45.91 -14.31
C HIS A 959 -19.67 -45.14 -13.99
N LEU A 960 -19.74 -44.06 -13.19
CA LEU A 960 -18.54 -43.31 -12.76
C LEU A 960 -17.59 -44.18 -11.91
N GLN A 961 -18.12 -45.11 -11.11
CA GLN A 961 -17.29 -46.01 -10.30
C GLN A 961 -16.61 -47.13 -11.12
N ALA A 962 -17.11 -47.42 -12.31
CA ALA A 962 -16.53 -48.41 -13.20
C ALA A 962 -15.42 -47.85 -14.10
N ALA A 963 -15.27 -46.51 -14.15
CA ALA A 963 -14.24 -45.86 -14.96
C ALA A 963 -12.91 -45.86 -14.22
N ASP A 964 -11.83 -46.03 -15.00
CA ASP A 964 -10.45 -45.86 -14.51
C ASP A 964 -10.10 -44.40 -14.38
N LEU A 965 -10.64 -43.52 -15.27
CA LEU A 965 -10.46 -42.06 -15.23
C LEU A 965 -11.77 -41.36 -15.61
N ILE A 966 -12.15 -40.36 -14.77
CA ILE A 966 -13.27 -39.47 -15.07
C ILE A 966 -12.75 -38.11 -15.48
N VAL A 967 -13.24 -37.60 -16.59
CA VAL A 967 -12.93 -36.26 -17.08
C VAL A 967 -14.17 -35.37 -16.99
N GLY A 968 -14.08 -34.16 -16.43
CA GLY A 968 -15.21 -33.25 -16.38
C GLY A 968 -14.79 -31.86 -15.98
N PHE A 969 -15.69 -30.89 -16.09
CA PHE A 969 -15.42 -29.49 -15.75
C PHE A 969 -16.03 -29.14 -14.40
N ASN A 970 -15.19 -28.79 -13.43
CA ASN A 970 -15.60 -28.49 -12.04
C ASN A 970 -16.32 -29.64 -11.31
N CYS A 971 -16.12 -30.86 -11.77
CA CYS A 971 -16.86 -32.01 -11.24
C CYS A 971 -16.51 -32.32 -9.77
N ILE A 972 -15.27 -32.13 -9.36
CA ILE A 972 -14.86 -32.32 -7.96
C ILE A 972 -15.47 -31.22 -7.06
N GLY A 973 -15.55 -29.98 -7.55
CA GLY A 973 -16.08 -28.84 -6.80
C GLY A 973 -17.61 -28.78 -6.75
N PHE A 974 -18.28 -29.19 -7.81
CA PHE A 974 -19.71 -29.04 -7.98
C PHE A 974 -20.46 -30.38 -8.12
N ASP A 975 -20.23 -31.13 -9.20
CA ASP A 975 -21.04 -32.28 -9.54
C ASP A 975 -21.02 -33.39 -8.48
N TYR A 976 -19.85 -33.71 -7.95
CA TYR A 976 -19.72 -34.65 -6.85
C TYR A 976 -20.42 -34.17 -5.57
N SER A 977 -20.46 -32.86 -5.35
CA SER A 977 -21.19 -32.30 -4.22
C SER A 977 -22.71 -32.41 -4.40
N VAL A 978 -23.23 -32.36 -5.64
CA VAL A 978 -24.64 -32.64 -5.97
C VAL A 978 -24.92 -34.11 -5.79
N LEU A 979 -24.07 -35.01 -6.33
CA LEU A 979 -24.23 -36.45 -6.20
C LEU A 979 -24.19 -37.00 -4.77
N ARG A 980 -23.53 -36.30 -3.85
CA ARG A 980 -23.60 -36.59 -2.38
C ARG A 980 -25.01 -36.49 -1.79
N GLY A 981 -25.93 -35.78 -2.47
CA GLY A 981 -27.35 -35.78 -2.11
C GLY A 981 -28.06 -37.12 -2.35
N TYR A 982 -27.48 -37.99 -3.17
CA TYR A 982 -28.05 -39.27 -3.59
C TYR A 982 -27.28 -40.50 -3.09
N SER A 983 -26.03 -40.31 -2.65
CA SER A 983 -25.16 -41.43 -2.22
C SER A 983 -24.23 -41.03 -1.08
N SER A 984 -23.97 -41.99 -0.18
CA SER A 984 -22.94 -41.86 0.85
C SER A 984 -21.53 -42.24 0.35
N TYR A 985 -21.36 -42.50 -0.93
CA TYR A 985 -20.06 -42.81 -1.52
C TYR A 985 -19.12 -41.61 -1.41
N ASP A 986 -17.85 -41.90 -1.13
CA ASP A 986 -16.81 -40.88 -1.08
C ASP A 986 -16.22 -40.69 -2.48
N PHE A 987 -16.74 -39.72 -3.25
CA PHE A 987 -16.35 -39.44 -4.63
C PHE A 987 -14.91 -38.99 -4.78
N ARG A 988 -14.21 -38.64 -3.70
CA ARG A 988 -12.76 -38.33 -3.72
C ARG A 988 -11.88 -39.55 -4.01
N LYS A 989 -12.47 -40.73 -4.03
CA LYS A 989 -11.79 -41.97 -4.40
C LYS A 989 -11.80 -42.26 -5.89
N LEU A 990 -12.57 -41.53 -6.65
CA LEU A 990 -12.60 -41.62 -8.10
C LEU A 990 -11.38 -40.90 -8.68
N GLU A 991 -10.65 -41.57 -9.55
CA GLU A 991 -9.60 -40.96 -10.32
C GLU A 991 -10.24 -39.94 -11.25
N THR A 992 -9.95 -38.65 -11.09
CA THR A 992 -10.71 -37.60 -11.78
C THR A 992 -9.80 -36.50 -12.29
N LEU A 993 -9.84 -36.29 -13.59
CA LEU A 993 -9.29 -35.13 -14.27
C LEU A 993 -10.36 -34.04 -14.31
N ASP A 994 -10.34 -33.14 -13.36
CA ASP A 994 -11.25 -32.00 -13.33
C ASP A 994 -10.66 -30.86 -14.16
N MET A 995 -11.16 -30.66 -15.37
CA MET A 995 -10.65 -29.67 -16.34
C MET A 995 -10.58 -28.26 -15.75
N LEU A 996 -11.48 -27.89 -14.84
CA LEU A 996 -11.39 -26.59 -14.18
C LEU A 996 -10.20 -26.51 -13.25
N ARG A 997 -9.80 -27.61 -12.61
CA ARG A 997 -8.59 -27.67 -11.79
C ARG A 997 -7.35 -27.69 -12.65
N GLU A 998 -7.34 -28.48 -13.73
CA GLU A 998 -6.22 -28.54 -14.68
C GLU A 998 -5.98 -27.20 -15.39
N ILE A 999 -7.05 -26.51 -15.80
CA ILE A 999 -6.96 -25.17 -16.36
C ILE A 999 -6.49 -24.15 -15.30
N LYS A 1000 -6.72 -24.44 -14.01
CA LYS A 1000 -6.35 -23.57 -12.89
C LYS A 1000 -4.94 -23.84 -12.36
N GLU A 1001 -4.42 -25.04 -12.52
CA GLU A 1001 -3.03 -25.41 -12.27
C GLU A 1001 -2.09 -24.97 -13.38
#